data_a475c7f5242efb24664b5565757f60a2
#
_entry.id   a475c7f5242efb24664b5565757f60a2
#
_cell.length_a   1.000
_cell.length_b   1.000
_cell.length_c   1.000
_cell.angle_alpha   90.00
_cell.angle_beta   90.00
_cell.angle_gamma   90.00
#
_symmetry.space_group_name_H-M   'P 1'
#
loop_
_entity.id
_entity.type
_entity.pdbx_description
1 polymer ?
#
loop_
_entity_poly.entity_id
_entity_poly.type
_entity_poly.pdbx_seq_one_letter_code
_entity_poly.pdbx_strand_id
1 'polypeptide(L)'
;MIATLSSADSPLHHETSAMRERAVSGYPGGTGRAPGTTLSAVTERNEPTNEPAGDQDDASGPAHTTGTDTADGPARPGGRPGGRPGPHDEPRAAGRGEPDAGDGSAASLRDYRAAFQAARVPLAVLNRDGLVLAANPAFGELVGAAPDDLVAATAADLAELGTDPRIWAAYREVLCGHSDRLRCTRRLKHPDGQFLWAEVTVEPLPDEDCVLLSVSDISDRHDLLARLRHLQMHDPVTRLPNRALFFERLAGALESAAFEQHGTGRVGLCYLDLDGFKAVNDTLGHRVGDRLLCAVAQRLTRCAETLDGRGAARGGSGHLVARLGGDEFALLVEDSAGTEQLAELAQRVLDALQRPFDLAGQRLSVSASIGVVERAATGTTATGLMQAADTTLYWAKEDGKARWTLFDPERNAHRMTRQALSSTLRPAVDRGEFTLEYQPLVGLGDGRAKGVEALVRWRHPQFGTLSPNRFIGLAEENGSIVELGRWVLARACHQARAWQLARPGDEPLFVSVNVAVRQVWDSDLVADVAGILAETGLPPALLQLELTESAVMGSAGRPLQALQALSEMGVRIAIDDFGTGYSNLAYLSRLPVSVLKLDGSFVRGFRSQEHPNPADETIVEALVSLAHRLGLTVTAECVESAEQAERLRRIGCDTGQGWLYSRPVPPDRVCDLLEAARPGA
;
A
#
# COMPACT_ATOMS: atom_id res chain seq x y z
N MET A 1 -1.59 23.55 21.49
CA MET A 1 -1.68 25.01 21.33
C MET A 1 -0.66 25.39 20.28
N ILE A 2 -1.12 25.80 19.19
CA ILE A 2 -0.64 26.05 17.85
C ILE A 2 0.78 26.63 17.81
N ALA A 3 1.69 25.98 17.07
CA ALA A 3 2.93 26.59 16.59
C ALA A 3 2.94 26.52 15.06
N THR A 4 2.84 27.68 14.48
CA THR A 4 2.94 28.00 13.06
C THR A 4 4.39 27.88 12.59
N LEU A 5 4.62 27.01 11.62
CA LEU A 5 5.87 26.96 10.86
C LEU A 5 5.81 28.02 9.75
N SER A 6 6.73 28.96 9.79
CA SER A 6 7.03 29.93 8.76
C SER A 6 8.07 29.36 7.81
N SER A 7 7.72 29.33 6.53
CA SER A 7 8.58 29.04 5.41
C SER A 7 9.66 30.13 5.23
N ALA A 8 10.89 29.72 4.98
CA ALA A 8 11.95 30.58 4.47
C ALA A 8 12.34 30.14 3.07
N ASP A 9 12.10 31.06 2.14
CA ASP A 9 12.48 31.04 0.73
C ASP A 9 14.00 30.99 0.54
N SER A 10 14.43 30.21 -0.43
CA SER A 10 15.75 30.35 -1.04
C SER A 10 15.60 30.87 -2.46
N PRO A 11 16.31 31.92 -2.87
CA PRO A 11 16.31 32.38 -4.24
C PRO A 11 17.41 31.70 -5.06
N LEU A 12 17.01 31.11 -6.17
CA LEU A 12 17.88 30.75 -7.27
C LEU A 12 18.16 31.98 -8.12
N HIS A 13 19.40 32.39 -8.23
CA HIS A 13 19.85 33.34 -9.22
C HIS A 13 20.36 32.64 -10.47
N HIS A 14 19.85 33.14 -11.59
CA HIS A 14 20.29 32.96 -12.96
C HIS A 14 21.77 33.30 -13.17
N GLU A 15 22.46 32.52 -13.99
CA GLU A 15 23.41 33.04 -14.96
C GLU A 15 23.35 32.23 -16.25
N THR A 16 22.81 32.91 -17.26
CA THR A 16 22.96 32.60 -18.68
C THR A 16 24.26 33.18 -19.17
N SER A 17 25.10 32.39 -19.86
CA SER A 17 26.01 32.92 -20.84
C SER A 17 26.25 31.93 -21.96
N ALA A 18 25.96 32.41 -23.14
CA ALA A 18 26.09 31.83 -24.45
C ALA A 18 27.57 31.58 -24.84
N MET A 19 27.83 30.54 -25.61
CA MET A 19 28.74 30.63 -26.74
C MET A 19 28.40 29.60 -27.83
N ARG A 20 28.27 30.17 -28.99
CA ARG A 20 27.98 29.63 -30.33
C ARG A 20 29.17 28.87 -30.94
N GLU A 21 28.78 27.89 -31.77
CA GLU A 21 29.34 27.53 -33.09
C GLU A 21 30.81 27.12 -33.23
N ARG A 22 31.03 25.91 -33.71
CA ARG A 22 31.51 25.66 -35.10
C ARG A 22 31.46 24.19 -35.48
N ALA A 23 30.81 23.94 -36.59
CA ALA A 23 30.89 22.76 -37.41
C ALA A 23 32.29 22.61 -38.05
N VAL A 24 32.70 21.38 -38.40
CA VAL A 24 33.20 20.99 -39.71
C VAL A 24 33.66 19.52 -39.68
N SER A 25 32.99 18.71 -40.48
CA SER A 25 33.42 17.67 -41.46
C SER A 25 34.52 16.67 -41.11
N GLY A 26 34.27 15.42 -41.49
CA GLY A 26 35.27 14.47 -41.91
C GLY A 26 34.90 13.00 -41.70
N TYR A 27 34.26 12.35 -42.64
CA TYR A 27 34.42 10.93 -42.98
C TYR A 27 35.71 10.73 -43.76
N PRO A 28 36.35 9.54 -43.92
CA PRO A 28 35.74 8.22 -44.14
C PRO A 28 36.51 6.97 -43.62
N GLY A 29 35.81 5.83 -43.62
CA GLY A 29 36.29 4.60 -44.24
C GLY A 29 37.12 3.60 -43.45
N GLY A 30 36.64 2.34 -43.42
CA GLY A 30 37.51 1.19 -43.15
C GLY A 30 36.76 -0.01 -42.53
N THR A 31 36.11 -0.80 -43.32
CA THR A 31 36.13 -2.28 -43.51
C THR A 31 36.86 -3.13 -42.52
N GLY A 32 36.21 -4.20 -42.04
CA GLY A 32 36.88 -5.38 -41.48
C GLY A 32 35.98 -6.32 -40.67
N ARG A 33 35.36 -7.24 -41.35
CA ARG A 33 35.12 -8.68 -41.10
C ARG A 33 35.06 -9.21 -39.67
N ALA A 34 33.95 -9.94 -39.44
CA ALA A 34 33.78 -11.01 -38.44
C ALA A 34 34.69 -12.25 -38.75
N PRO A 35 34.85 -13.18 -37.80
CA PRO A 35 34.00 -14.37 -37.70
C PRO A 35 33.71 -14.73 -36.22
N GLY A 36 32.61 -15.31 -35.78
CA GLY A 36 32.06 -16.61 -36.17
C GLY A 36 32.52 -17.73 -35.24
N THR A 37 31.64 -18.23 -34.34
CA THR A 37 31.55 -19.62 -33.85
C THR A 37 30.45 -19.65 -32.80
N THR A 38 29.28 -20.22 -33.07
CA THR A 38 28.73 -21.57 -33.01
C THR A 38 28.67 -22.22 -31.63
N LEU A 39 27.42 -22.56 -31.26
CA LEU A 39 26.88 -23.76 -30.61
C LEU A 39 27.26 -24.08 -29.15
N SER A 40 26.34 -24.26 -28.23
CA SER A 40 25.59 -25.51 -28.03
C SER A 40 24.50 -25.36 -27.00
N ALA A 41 23.35 -25.91 -27.35
CA ALA A 41 22.23 -26.25 -26.47
C ALA A 41 22.58 -27.47 -25.63
N VAL A 42 22.19 -27.50 -24.35
CA VAL A 42 21.94 -28.75 -23.62
C VAL A 42 20.64 -28.61 -22.84
N THR A 43 19.72 -29.39 -23.31
CA THR A 43 18.47 -29.82 -22.69
C THR A 43 18.80 -30.89 -21.67
N GLU A 44 18.32 -30.81 -20.45
CA GLU A 44 18.05 -31.99 -19.63
C GLU A 44 16.79 -31.81 -18.78
N ARG A 45 15.84 -32.68 -19.09
CA ARG A 45 14.68 -33.03 -18.26
C ARG A 45 15.16 -33.94 -17.13
N ASN A 46 14.55 -33.87 -15.97
CA ASN A 46 14.18 -35.06 -15.20
C ASN A 46 13.13 -34.71 -14.13
N GLU A 47 11.97 -35.30 -14.27
CA GLU A 47 11.01 -35.72 -13.24
C GLU A 47 11.24 -37.22 -12.97
N PRO A 48 10.47 -37.87 -12.06
CA PRO A 48 10.36 -37.79 -10.59
C PRO A 48 10.63 -39.18 -9.93
N THR A 49 10.72 -39.26 -8.61
CA THR A 49 10.38 -40.51 -7.87
C THR A 49 10.14 -40.22 -6.37
N ASN A 50 8.91 -40.51 -5.93
CA ASN A 50 8.47 -41.57 -5.00
C ASN A 50 8.85 -41.42 -3.51
N GLU A 51 7.76 -41.38 -2.73
CA GLU A 51 7.56 -41.80 -1.33
C GLU A 51 8.15 -43.23 -1.04
N PRO A 52 8.27 -43.72 0.26
CA PRO A 52 7.14 -43.87 1.17
C PRO A 52 7.42 -43.82 2.71
N ALA A 53 6.33 -43.56 3.46
CA ALA A 53 5.79 -44.25 4.64
C ALA A 53 6.65 -44.69 5.86
N GLY A 54 6.07 -44.53 7.02
CA GLY A 54 6.33 -45.25 8.27
C GLY A 54 6.13 -44.32 9.48
N ASP A 55 5.07 -44.34 10.13
CA ASP A 55 4.43 -45.18 11.14
C ASP A 55 4.82 -44.87 12.60
N GLN A 56 3.77 -44.67 13.40
CA GLN A 56 3.52 -45.07 14.79
C GLN A 56 3.90 -44.18 15.97
N ASP A 57 2.88 -43.82 16.65
CA ASP A 57 2.36 -44.13 18.02
C ASP A 57 2.89 -43.18 19.14
N ASP A 58 2.15 -42.67 20.04
CA ASP A 58 1.23 -43.16 21.03
C ASP A 58 0.84 -42.02 22.04
N ALA A 59 -0.41 -42.00 22.37
CA ALA A 59 -1.07 -41.97 23.66
C ALA A 59 -0.98 -40.78 24.64
N SER A 60 -2.14 -40.49 25.10
CA SER A 60 -2.64 -40.17 26.45
C SER A 60 -3.08 -38.75 26.76
N GLY A 61 -4.40 -38.62 26.93
CA GLY A 61 -5.05 -37.64 27.79
C GLY A 61 -4.90 -38.05 29.26
N PRO A 62 -5.54 -37.42 30.25
CA PRO A 62 -6.97 -37.15 30.34
C PRO A 62 -7.42 -35.83 31.06
N ALA A 63 -8.67 -35.48 30.85
CA ALA A 63 -9.77 -35.11 31.71
C ALA A 63 -9.57 -34.28 33.00
N HIS A 64 -10.42 -33.30 33.23
CA HIS A 64 -11.40 -33.11 34.28
C HIS A 64 -11.95 -31.69 34.29
N THR A 65 -13.27 -31.57 34.04
CA THR A 65 -14.38 -31.30 34.99
C THR A 65 -14.41 -29.90 35.59
N THR A 66 -15.44 -29.20 35.52
CA THR A 66 -16.76 -28.96 36.16
C THR A 66 -17.11 -27.50 35.86
N GLY A 67 -18.25 -27.03 35.61
CA GLY A 67 -19.59 -27.31 36.00
C GLY A 67 -20.33 -26.00 36.20
N THR A 68 -21.61 -26.07 35.91
CA THR A 68 -22.80 -25.38 36.47
C THR A 68 -23.12 -24.00 35.85
N ASP A 69 -24.24 -23.89 35.31
CA ASP A 69 -25.71 -23.80 35.62
C ASP A 69 -26.17 -22.35 35.31
N THR A 70 -27.25 -22.05 34.72
CA THR A 70 -28.68 -22.25 34.79
C THR A 70 -29.38 -21.45 33.69
N ALA A 71 -30.27 -22.06 32.93
CA ALA A 71 -31.71 -21.98 32.89
C ALA A 71 -32.30 -20.67 32.34
N ASP A 72 -33.07 -20.69 31.26
CA ASP A 72 -34.55 -20.80 31.21
C ASP A 72 -35.07 -20.80 29.77
N GLY A 73 -35.89 -21.80 29.45
CA GLY A 73 -36.75 -21.81 28.26
C GLY A 73 -38.11 -21.18 28.57
N PRO A 74 -39.11 -21.22 27.66
CA PRO A 74 -39.76 -22.47 27.27
C PRO A 74 -40.41 -22.55 25.86
N ALA A 75 -40.78 -23.77 25.54
CA ALA A 75 -41.97 -24.33 24.91
C ALA A 75 -42.08 -24.47 23.38
N ARG A 76 -42.05 -25.72 22.99
CA ARG A 76 -42.70 -26.36 21.84
C ARG A 76 -44.22 -26.62 22.15
N PRO A 77 -45.08 -26.93 21.15
CA PRO A 77 -45.30 -28.31 20.69
C PRO A 77 -45.47 -28.40 19.15
N GLY A 78 -45.31 -29.49 18.46
CA GLY A 78 -45.55 -30.87 18.69
C GLY A 78 -46.15 -31.46 17.41
N GLY A 79 -45.72 -32.65 16.98
CA GLY A 79 -46.51 -33.49 16.08
C GLY A 79 -45.74 -34.20 14.98
N ARG A 80 -45.15 -35.33 15.27
CA ARG A 80 -45.02 -36.53 14.39
C ARG A 80 -46.21 -37.44 14.69
N PRO A 81 -46.58 -38.45 13.86
CA PRO A 81 -45.75 -39.55 13.33
C PRO A 81 -46.16 -39.96 11.90
N GLY A 82 -45.36 -40.64 11.09
CA GLY A 82 -45.01 -42.05 11.24
C GLY A 82 -45.70 -42.92 10.18
N GLY A 83 -44.93 -43.80 9.47
CA GLY A 83 -45.51 -44.94 8.81
C GLY A 83 -44.98 -45.25 7.42
N ARG A 84 -43.92 -46.07 7.31
CA ARG A 84 -43.74 -46.99 6.17
C ARG A 84 -44.69 -48.15 6.36
N PRO A 85 -45.19 -48.75 5.28
CA PRO A 85 -45.16 -50.22 5.16
C PRO A 85 -44.53 -50.71 3.85
N GLY A 86 -43.90 -51.85 3.91
CA GLY A 86 -43.40 -52.68 2.82
C GLY A 86 -44.47 -53.70 2.36
N PRO A 87 -44.07 -54.71 1.60
CA PRO A 87 -44.70 -55.11 0.37
C PRO A 87 -45.66 -56.33 0.54
N HIS A 88 -46.53 -56.51 -0.39
CA HIS A 88 -47.17 -57.73 -0.87
C HIS A 88 -48.53 -57.46 -1.53
N ASP A 89 -48.71 -57.79 -2.76
CA ASP A 89 -49.42 -58.87 -3.32
C ASP A 89 -49.77 -58.62 -4.80
N GLU A 90 -49.32 -59.52 -5.64
CA GLU A 90 -49.86 -59.73 -6.99
C GLU A 90 -51.27 -60.34 -6.90
N PRO A 91 -52.11 -60.08 -7.88
CA PRO A 91 -52.95 -61.15 -8.41
C PRO A 91 -52.78 -61.32 -9.92
N ARG A 92 -52.82 -62.63 -10.22
CA ARG A 92 -52.73 -63.32 -11.50
C ARG A 92 -53.75 -62.87 -12.53
N ALA A 93 -53.27 -62.87 -13.74
CA ALA A 93 -53.80 -63.16 -15.05
C ALA A 93 -55.28 -63.54 -15.24
N ALA A 94 -55.90 -62.81 -16.18
CA ALA A 94 -56.89 -63.46 -17.10
C ALA A 94 -56.99 -62.58 -18.38
N GLY A 95 -56.91 -63.26 -19.51
CA GLY A 95 -57.60 -62.88 -20.74
C GLY A 95 -56.76 -62.18 -21.82
N ARG A 96 -56.19 -63.04 -22.68
CA ARG A 96 -55.74 -62.65 -24.03
C ARG A 96 -56.94 -62.17 -24.84
N GLY A 97 -56.84 -60.92 -25.33
CA GLY A 97 -57.53 -60.43 -26.48
C GLY A 97 -56.52 -59.70 -27.33
N GLU A 98 -56.21 -60.21 -28.50
CA GLU A 98 -55.44 -59.52 -29.54
C GLU A 98 -56.15 -58.26 -29.92
N PRO A 99 -55.50 -57.07 -29.88
CA PRO A 99 -56.06 -55.90 -30.54
C PRO A 99 -55.64 -55.94 -32.02
N ASP A 100 -56.62 -55.76 -32.80
CA ASP A 100 -56.63 -55.53 -34.24
C ASP A 100 -55.57 -54.48 -34.66
N ALA A 101 -54.61 -54.89 -35.49
CA ALA A 101 -53.47 -54.13 -35.91
C ALA A 101 -53.78 -53.07 -36.99
N GLY A 102 -54.97 -52.56 -37.02
CA GLY A 102 -55.39 -51.62 -38.09
C GLY A 102 -55.75 -50.21 -37.67
N ASP A 103 -56.06 -49.94 -36.38
CA ASP A 103 -56.63 -48.63 -35.96
C ASP A 103 -55.78 -47.82 -35.00
N GLY A 104 -54.73 -48.41 -34.42
CA GLY A 104 -53.84 -47.74 -33.47
C GLY A 104 -52.84 -46.75 -34.12
N SER A 105 -52.48 -46.97 -35.38
CA SER A 105 -51.53 -46.14 -36.11
C SER A 105 -52.14 -44.76 -36.53
N ALA A 106 -53.40 -44.78 -36.97
CA ALA A 106 -54.06 -43.55 -37.41
C ALA A 106 -54.49 -42.62 -36.22
N ALA A 107 -54.85 -43.24 -35.07
CA ALA A 107 -55.13 -42.50 -33.83
C ALA A 107 -53.84 -41.86 -33.27
N SER A 108 -52.73 -42.58 -33.24
CA SER A 108 -51.42 -42.10 -32.81
C SER A 108 -50.93 -40.92 -33.66
N LEU A 109 -51.02 -40.99 -34.99
CA LEU A 109 -50.65 -39.90 -35.91
C LEU A 109 -51.50 -38.63 -35.70
N ARG A 110 -52.81 -38.79 -35.42
CA ARG A 110 -53.68 -37.65 -35.10
C ARG A 110 -53.28 -36.96 -33.78
N ASP A 111 -52.92 -37.73 -32.79
CA ASP A 111 -52.51 -37.21 -31.48
C ASP A 111 -51.17 -36.46 -31.54
N TYR A 112 -50.17 -36.96 -32.30
CA TYR A 112 -48.93 -36.25 -32.51
C TYR A 112 -49.11 -34.97 -33.30
N ARG A 113 -49.94 -34.96 -34.34
CA ARG A 113 -50.26 -33.77 -35.11
C ARG A 113 -51.00 -32.72 -34.24
N ALA A 114 -51.95 -33.16 -33.40
CA ALA A 114 -52.63 -32.30 -32.47
C ALA A 114 -51.65 -31.69 -31.42
N ALA A 115 -50.72 -32.49 -30.89
CA ALA A 115 -49.72 -32.01 -29.96
C ALA A 115 -48.75 -30.98 -30.60
N PHE A 116 -48.30 -31.22 -31.85
CA PHE A 116 -47.46 -30.27 -32.59
C PHE A 116 -48.20 -28.95 -32.83
N GLN A 117 -49.49 -29.00 -33.25
CA GLN A 117 -50.31 -27.84 -33.49
C GLN A 117 -50.64 -27.06 -32.18
N ALA A 118 -50.79 -27.78 -31.06
CA ALA A 118 -51.12 -27.17 -29.76
C ALA A 118 -49.86 -26.66 -29.01
N ALA A 119 -48.68 -26.98 -29.46
CA ALA A 119 -47.43 -26.59 -28.83
C ALA A 119 -47.27 -25.05 -28.88
N ARG A 120 -47.04 -24.45 -27.71
CA ARG A 120 -46.81 -23.00 -27.60
C ARG A 120 -45.39 -22.57 -27.98
N VAL A 121 -44.48 -23.51 -28.12
CA VAL A 121 -43.13 -23.26 -28.59
C VAL A 121 -43.16 -23.22 -30.13
N PRO A 122 -42.61 -22.21 -30.77
CA PRO A 122 -42.45 -22.14 -32.22
C PRO A 122 -41.66 -23.33 -32.74
N LEU A 123 -42.29 -24.19 -33.54
CA LEU A 123 -41.72 -25.40 -34.11
C LEU A 123 -41.94 -25.46 -35.62
N ALA A 124 -40.90 -25.87 -36.37
CA ALA A 124 -41.00 -26.19 -37.76
C ALA A 124 -40.24 -27.48 -38.08
N VAL A 125 -40.80 -28.30 -38.94
CA VAL A 125 -40.15 -29.50 -39.48
C VAL A 125 -39.58 -29.13 -40.85
N LEU A 126 -38.32 -29.44 -41.09
CA LEU A 126 -37.58 -29.12 -42.30
C LEU A 126 -37.12 -30.39 -43.01
N ASN A 127 -37.02 -30.34 -44.34
CA ASN A 127 -36.29 -31.37 -45.07
C ASN A 127 -34.77 -31.12 -45.00
N ARG A 128 -33.98 -32.01 -45.57
CA ARG A 128 -32.51 -31.89 -45.60
C ARG A 128 -31.99 -30.74 -46.46
N ASP A 129 -32.82 -30.15 -47.30
CA ASP A 129 -32.51 -28.95 -48.05
C ASP A 129 -32.78 -27.68 -47.28
N GLY A 130 -33.32 -27.81 -46.03
CA GLY A 130 -33.64 -26.68 -45.16
C GLY A 130 -34.97 -25.99 -45.48
N LEU A 131 -35.84 -26.64 -46.29
CA LEU A 131 -37.16 -26.14 -46.61
C LEU A 131 -38.17 -26.59 -45.56
N VAL A 132 -39.08 -25.70 -45.15
CA VAL A 132 -40.15 -25.98 -44.20
C VAL A 132 -41.15 -26.96 -44.79
N LEU A 133 -41.34 -28.11 -44.15
CA LEU A 133 -42.37 -29.11 -44.48
C LEU A 133 -43.65 -28.89 -43.70
N ALA A 134 -43.53 -28.47 -42.44
CA ALA A 134 -44.64 -28.14 -41.58
C ALA A 134 -44.22 -27.11 -40.54
N ALA A 135 -45.11 -26.21 -40.16
CA ALA A 135 -44.91 -25.26 -39.07
C ALA A 135 -46.15 -25.29 -38.15
N ASN A 136 -45.94 -25.09 -36.85
CA ASN A 136 -47.05 -24.96 -35.92
C ASN A 136 -47.54 -23.49 -35.85
N PRO A 137 -48.74 -23.25 -35.27
CA PRO A 137 -49.28 -21.88 -35.16
C PRO A 137 -48.35 -20.89 -34.45
N ALA A 138 -47.65 -21.35 -33.38
CA ALA A 138 -46.70 -20.52 -32.65
C ALA A 138 -45.51 -20.07 -33.53
N PHE A 139 -45.04 -20.91 -34.46
CA PHE A 139 -43.99 -20.54 -35.41
C PHE A 139 -44.53 -19.51 -36.45
N GLY A 140 -45.77 -19.69 -36.90
CA GLY A 140 -46.47 -18.73 -37.77
C GLY A 140 -46.62 -17.33 -37.10
N GLU A 141 -47.03 -17.30 -35.86
CA GLU A 141 -47.12 -16.06 -35.06
C GLU A 141 -45.77 -15.37 -34.92
N LEU A 142 -44.69 -16.14 -34.65
CA LEU A 142 -43.34 -15.62 -34.53
C LEU A 142 -42.84 -14.95 -35.83
N VAL A 143 -43.17 -15.57 -36.98
CA VAL A 143 -42.71 -15.09 -38.30
C VAL A 143 -43.68 -14.11 -38.94
N GLY A 144 -44.94 -14.04 -38.44
CA GLY A 144 -46.00 -13.21 -38.96
C GLY A 144 -46.63 -13.69 -40.25
N ALA A 145 -46.65 -14.98 -40.46
CA ALA A 145 -47.26 -15.60 -41.63
C ALA A 145 -48.08 -16.83 -41.20
N ALA A 146 -49.11 -17.22 -42.00
CA ALA A 146 -49.85 -18.43 -41.68
C ALA A 146 -48.96 -19.66 -41.84
N PRO A 147 -49.05 -20.69 -41.00
CA PRO A 147 -48.23 -21.90 -41.07
C PRO A 147 -48.19 -22.56 -42.43
N ASP A 148 -49.31 -22.55 -43.15
CA ASP A 148 -49.40 -23.12 -44.52
C ASP A 148 -48.64 -22.28 -45.57
N ASP A 149 -48.53 -20.97 -45.39
CA ASP A 149 -47.78 -20.08 -46.28
C ASP A 149 -46.24 -20.21 -46.07
N LEU A 150 -45.81 -20.83 -44.99
CA LEU A 150 -44.39 -21.07 -44.66
C LEU A 150 -43.88 -22.39 -45.29
N VAL A 151 -44.75 -23.22 -45.79
CA VAL A 151 -44.36 -24.49 -46.45
C VAL A 151 -43.53 -24.19 -47.68
N ALA A 152 -42.39 -24.84 -47.82
CA ALA A 152 -41.37 -24.63 -48.85
C ALA A 152 -40.56 -23.34 -48.71
N ALA A 153 -40.75 -22.52 -47.64
CA ALA A 153 -39.87 -21.40 -47.31
C ALA A 153 -38.53 -21.90 -46.77
N THR A 154 -37.47 -21.13 -46.94
CA THR A 154 -36.13 -21.46 -46.41
C THR A 154 -36.06 -21.08 -44.93
N ALA A 155 -35.92 -22.06 -44.08
CA ALA A 155 -35.86 -21.86 -42.62
C ALA A 155 -34.64 -21.00 -42.20
N ALA A 156 -33.56 -21.07 -42.96
CA ALA A 156 -32.36 -20.23 -42.72
C ALA A 156 -32.65 -18.73 -42.86
N ASP A 157 -33.53 -18.35 -43.76
CA ASP A 157 -33.95 -16.95 -43.95
C ASP A 157 -34.92 -16.52 -42.85
N LEU A 158 -35.85 -17.39 -42.46
CA LEU A 158 -36.82 -17.14 -41.41
C LEU A 158 -36.19 -16.97 -40.00
N ALA A 159 -35.10 -17.69 -39.74
CA ALA A 159 -34.37 -17.69 -38.46
C ALA A 159 -33.05 -16.90 -38.55
N GLU A 160 -32.80 -16.17 -39.61
CA GLU A 160 -31.59 -15.33 -39.87
C GLU A 160 -30.26 -16.13 -39.65
N LEU A 161 -30.24 -17.43 -39.95
CA LEU A 161 -29.09 -18.30 -39.70
C LEU A 161 -27.93 -18.03 -40.70
N GLY A 162 -28.21 -17.46 -41.86
CA GLY A 162 -27.23 -17.17 -42.90
C GLY A 162 -26.36 -15.96 -42.63
N THR A 163 -26.64 -15.15 -41.61
CA THR A 163 -25.93 -13.90 -41.31
C THR A 163 -24.54 -14.11 -40.71
N ASP A 164 -24.28 -15.27 -40.11
CA ASP A 164 -23.00 -15.64 -39.51
C ASP A 164 -22.42 -16.88 -40.18
N PRO A 165 -21.26 -16.82 -40.85
CA PRO A 165 -20.66 -17.94 -41.56
C PRO A 165 -20.44 -19.21 -40.72
N ARG A 166 -20.15 -19.04 -39.41
CA ARG A 166 -19.92 -20.19 -38.50
C ARG A 166 -21.23 -20.91 -38.19
N ILE A 167 -22.29 -20.15 -37.94
CA ILE A 167 -23.61 -20.74 -37.65
C ILE A 167 -24.18 -21.34 -38.92
N TRP A 168 -23.99 -20.69 -40.07
CA TRP A 168 -24.37 -21.26 -41.36
C TRP A 168 -23.68 -22.61 -41.63
N ALA A 169 -22.39 -22.71 -41.37
CA ALA A 169 -21.66 -23.98 -41.52
C ALA A 169 -22.22 -25.07 -40.59
N ALA A 170 -22.41 -24.74 -39.28
CA ALA A 170 -22.96 -25.68 -38.31
C ALA A 170 -24.41 -26.10 -38.64
N TYR A 171 -25.25 -25.17 -39.17
CA TYR A 171 -26.59 -25.50 -39.62
C TYR A 171 -26.58 -26.52 -40.77
N ARG A 172 -25.71 -26.33 -41.74
CA ARG A 172 -25.54 -27.26 -42.85
C ARG A 172 -25.03 -28.62 -42.42
N GLU A 173 -24.15 -28.69 -41.42
CA GLU A 173 -23.70 -29.98 -40.86
C GLU A 173 -24.85 -30.77 -40.24
N VAL A 174 -25.78 -30.11 -39.53
CA VAL A 174 -26.98 -30.75 -39.01
C VAL A 174 -27.90 -31.26 -40.13
N LEU A 175 -28.14 -30.44 -41.19
CA LEU A 175 -28.94 -30.83 -42.33
C LEU A 175 -28.34 -32.05 -43.07
N CYS A 176 -27.01 -32.12 -43.17
CA CYS A 176 -26.31 -33.23 -43.83
C CYS A 176 -26.17 -34.46 -42.90
N GLY A 177 -26.64 -34.41 -41.66
CA GLY A 177 -26.52 -35.49 -40.71
C GLY A 177 -25.12 -35.70 -40.14
N HIS A 178 -24.24 -34.75 -40.27
CA HIS A 178 -22.87 -34.75 -39.72
C HIS A 178 -22.77 -34.23 -38.29
N SER A 179 -23.83 -33.58 -37.80
CA SER A 179 -23.94 -33.07 -36.43
C SER A 179 -25.33 -33.39 -35.87
N ASP A 180 -25.38 -33.74 -34.58
CA ASP A 180 -26.63 -34.13 -33.91
C ASP A 180 -27.45 -32.91 -33.48
N ARG A 181 -26.85 -31.70 -33.45
CA ARG A 181 -27.55 -30.52 -32.94
C ARG A 181 -26.84 -29.22 -33.31
N LEU A 182 -27.62 -28.19 -33.66
CA LEU A 182 -27.22 -26.78 -33.63
C LEU A 182 -28.05 -26.09 -32.54
N ARG A 183 -27.36 -25.33 -31.68
CA ARG A 183 -28.02 -24.38 -30.75
C ARG A 183 -27.30 -23.04 -30.80
N CYS A 184 -28.03 -21.97 -31.12
CA CYS A 184 -27.46 -20.63 -31.21
C CYS A 184 -28.46 -19.58 -30.72
N THR A 185 -27.90 -18.44 -30.23
CA THR A 185 -28.71 -17.28 -29.86
C THR A 185 -28.70 -16.28 -31.00
N ARG A 186 -29.88 -15.74 -31.37
CA ARG A 186 -30.08 -14.81 -32.44
C ARG A 186 -30.97 -13.64 -32.00
N ARG A 187 -30.79 -12.49 -32.64
CA ARG A 187 -31.69 -11.37 -32.52
C ARG A 187 -32.60 -11.37 -33.73
N LEU A 188 -33.83 -11.81 -33.55
CA LEU A 188 -34.81 -11.92 -34.62
C LEU A 188 -35.71 -10.69 -34.66
N LYS A 189 -36.15 -10.30 -35.87
CA LYS A 189 -37.10 -9.21 -36.04
C LYS A 189 -38.53 -9.79 -36.07
N HIS A 190 -39.35 -9.40 -35.07
CA HIS A 190 -40.76 -9.78 -35.00
C HIS A 190 -41.56 -8.96 -36.03
N PRO A 191 -42.71 -9.49 -36.55
CA PRO A 191 -43.54 -8.81 -37.55
C PRO A 191 -44.06 -7.44 -37.11
N ASP A 192 -44.28 -7.21 -35.83
CA ASP A 192 -44.66 -5.90 -35.26
C ASP A 192 -43.53 -4.87 -35.27
N GLY A 193 -42.36 -5.23 -35.76
CA GLY A 193 -41.16 -4.37 -35.86
C GLY A 193 -40.27 -4.38 -34.64
N GLN A 194 -40.63 -5.08 -33.58
CA GLN A 194 -39.75 -5.28 -32.39
C GLN A 194 -38.69 -6.33 -32.65
N PHE A 195 -37.60 -6.24 -31.90
CA PHE A 195 -36.54 -7.27 -31.92
C PHE A 195 -36.65 -8.12 -30.65
N LEU A 196 -36.60 -9.45 -30.83
CA LEU A 196 -36.53 -10.40 -29.73
C LEU A 196 -35.21 -11.18 -29.74
N TRP A 197 -34.75 -11.57 -28.56
CA TRP A 197 -33.66 -12.51 -28.42
C TRP A 197 -34.20 -13.95 -28.46
N ALA A 198 -33.80 -14.69 -29.48
CA ALA A 198 -34.26 -16.06 -29.70
C ALA A 198 -33.12 -17.06 -29.52
N GLU A 199 -33.40 -18.16 -28.86
CA GLU A 199 -32.59 -19.35 -28.89
C GLU A 199 -33.13 -20.27 -29.98
N VAL A 200 -32.35 -20.49 -31.01
CA VAL A 200 -32.68 -21.33 -32.16
C VAL A 200 -31.97 -22.66 -31.97
N THR A 201 -32.75 -23.75 -32.01
CA THR A 201 -32.23 -25.11 -31.93
C THR A 201 -32.68 -25.88 -33.18
N VAL A 202 -31.74 -26.60 -33.81
CA VAL A 202 -31.99 -27.50 -34.97
C VAL A 202 -31.47 -28.87 -34.62
N GLU A 203 -32.36 -29.87 -34.69
CA GLU A 203 -32.04 -31.27 -34.33
C GLU A 203 -32.59 -32.24 -35.38
N PRO A 204 -31.88 -33.32 -35.77
CA PRO A 204 -32.42 -34.34 -36.66
C PRO A 204 -33.53 -35.10 -35.96
N LEU A 205 -34.59 -35.43 -36.70
CA LEU A 205 -35.64 -36.33 -36.23
C LEU A 205 -35.17 -37.79 -36.43
N PRO A 206 -35.35 -38.66 -35.40
CA PRO A 206 -34.98 -40.05 -35.54
C PRO A 206 -35.78 -40.76 -36.65
N ASP A 207 -35.09 -41.55 -37.44
CA ASP A 207 -35.65 -42.42 -38.50
C ASP A 207 -36.32 -41.69 -39.69
N GLU A 208 -36.16 -40.33 -39.79
CA GLU A 208 -36.71 -39.56 -40.90
C GLU A 208 -35.61 -38.65 -41.52
N ASP A 209 -35.73 -38.40 -42.84
CA ASP A 209 -34.86 -37.44 -43.54
C ASP A 209 -35.27 -35.96 -43.28
N CYS A 210 -35.62 -35.69 -41.99
CA CYS A 210 -36.15 -34.42 -41.55
C CYS A 210 -35.37 -33.92 -40.30
N VAL A 211 -35.41 -32.61 -40.09
CA VAL A 211 -34.90 -31.95 -38.89
C VAL A 211 -35.99 -31.09 -38.25
N LEU A 212 -35.95 -30.97 -36.92
CA LEU A 212 -36.82 -30.14 -36.13
C LEU A 212 -36.10 -28.81 -35.83
N LEU A 213 -36.71 -27.71 -36.24
CA LEU A 213 -36.33 -26.37 -35.85
C LEU A 213 -37.23 -25.91 -34.71
N SER A 214 -36.66 -25.53 -33.60
CA SER A 214 -37.38 -24.89 -32.50
C SER A 214 -36.80 -23.50 -32.19
N VAL A 215 -37.67 -22.55 -31.88
CA VAL A 215 -37.28 -21.17 -31.51
C VAL A 215 -37.90 -20.83 -30.17
N SER A 216 -37.07 -20.45 -29.22
CA SER A 216 -37.53 -20.03 -27.91
C SER A 216 -37.21 -18.56 -27.70
N ASP A 217 -38.21 -17.74 -27.36
CA ASP A 217 -37.97 -16.36 -26.94
C ASP A 217 -37.27 -16.37 -25.57
N ILE A 218 -36.09 -15.76 -25.55
CA ILE A 218 -35.26 -15.62 -24.35
C ILE A 218 -35.04 -14.15 -23.97
N SER A 219 -35.83 -13.22 -24.51
CA SER A 219 -35.69 -11.79 -24.28
C SER A 219 -35.74 -11.43 -22.79
N ASP A 220 -36.72 -11.94 -22.06
CA ASP A 220 -36.84 -11.70 -20.61
C ASP A 220 -35.61 -12.23 -19.86
N ARG A 221 -35.13 -13.43 -20.22
CA ARG A 221 -33.94 -14.03 -19.61
C ARG A 221 -32.67 -13.23 -19.94
N HIS A 222 -32.53 -12.79 -21.18
CA HIS A 222 -31.41 -11.97 -21.64
C HIS A 222 -31.40 -10.61 -20.92
N ASP A 223 -32.55 -9.95 -20.83
CA ASP A 223 -32.67 -8.68 -20.13
C ASP A 223 -32.43 -8.80 -18.63
N LEU A 224 -32.92 -9.87 -18.00
CA LEU A 224 -32.64 -10.14 -16.61
C LEU A 224 -31.15 -10.36 -16.36
N LEU A 225 -30.48 -11.14 -17.19
CA LEU A 225 -29.03 -11.35 -17.12
C LEU A 225 -28.24 -10.06 -17.35
N ALA A 226 -28.69 -9.22 -18.30
CA ALA A 226 -28.08 -7.91 -18.52
C ALA A 226 -28.25 -6.98 -17.32
N ARG A 227 -29.45 -6.97 -16.72
CA ARG A 227 -29.71 -6.22 -15.47
C ARG A 227 -28.89 -6.75 -14.30
N LEU A 228 -28.80 -8.07 -14.14
CA LEU A 228 -27.97 -8.70 -13.09
C LEU A 228 -26.49 -8.32 -13.26
N ARG A 229 -25.95 -8.39 -14.48
CA ARG A 229 -24.57 -7.95 -14.78
C ARG A 229 -24.40 -6.47 -14.45
N HIS A 230 -25.34 -5.63 -14.84
CA HIS A 230 -25.28 -4.20 -14.53
C HIS A 230 -25.27 -3.96 -13.01
N LEU A 231 -26.14 -4.65 -12.25
CA LEU A 231 -26.15 -4.56 -10.79
C LEU A 231 -24.90 -5.09 -10.12
N GLN A 232 -24.28 -6.13 -10.69
CA GLN A 232 -23.02 -6.68 -10.20
C GLN A 232 -21.81 -5.81 -10.48
N MET A 233 -21.86 -4.96 -11.51
CA MET A 233 -20.73 -4.17 -12.00
C MET A 233 -20.82 -2.68 -11.68
N HIS A 234 -21.98 -2.21 -11.15
CA HIS A 234 -22.16 -0.80 -10.83
C HIS A 234 -22.59 -0.59 -9.38
N ASP A 235 -22.19 0.55 -8.83
CA ASP A 235 -22.59 0.99 -7.50
C ASP A 235 -24.08 1.39 -7.48
N PRO A 236 -24.91 0.88 -6.57
CA PRO A 236 -26.34 1.11 -6.58
C PRO A 236 -26.73 2.57 -6.26
N VAL A 237 -25.90 3.31 -5.52
CA VAL A 237 -26.14 4.70 -5.12
C VAL A 237 -25.77 5.67 -6.23
N THR A 238 -24.55 5.60 -6.70
CA THR A 238 -23.97 6.57 -7.66
C THR A 238 -24.15 6.17 -9.11
N ARG A 239 -24.44 4.90 -9.39
CA ARG A 239 -24.50 4.30 -10.74
C ARG A 239 -23.16 4.28 -11.48
N LEU A 240 -22.07 4.67 -10.83
CA LEU A 240 -20.72 4.52 -11.37
C LEU A 240 -20.32 3.03 -11.40
N PRO A 241 -19.35 2.65 -12.22
CA PRO A 241 -18.60 1.41 -12.07
C PRO A 241 -18.24 1.14 -10.61
N ASN A 242 -18.48 -0.09 -10.16
CA ASN A 242 -18.10 -0.51 -8.83
C ASN A 242 -16.67 -1.06 -8.82
N ARG A 243 -16.22 -1.55 -7.66
CA ARG A 243 -14.88 -2.13 -7.49
C ARG A 243 -14.59 -3.26 -8.48
N ALA A 244 -15.58 -4.14 -8.76
CA ALA A 244 -15.38 -5.28 -9.66
C ALA A 244 -15.10 -4.82 -11.11
N LEU A 245 -15.95 -3.95 -11.64
CA LEU A 245 -15.77 -3.39 -13.00
C LEU A 245 -14.51 -2.53 -13.10
N PHE A 246 -14.17 -1.80 -12.05
CA PHE A 246 -12.96 -0.99 -12.02
C PHE A 246 -11.70 -1.87 -12.16
N PHE A 247 -11.59 -2.97 -11.39
CA PHE A 247 -10.43 -3.85 -11.47
C PHE A 247 -10.35 -4.61 -12.81
N GLU A 248 -11.50 -5.00 -13.39
CA GLU A 248 -11.56 -5.59 -14.73
C GLU A 248 -11.01 -4.61 -15.78
N ARG A 249 -11.46 -3.35 -15.75
CA ARG A 249 -11.00 -2.32 -16.68
C ARG A 249 -9.52 -1.95 -16.47
N LEU A 250 -9.08 -1.86 -15.22
CA LEU A 250 -7.69 -1.59 -14.90
C LEU A 250 -6.76 -2.71 -15.40
N ALA A 251 -7.15 -3.97 -15.23
CA ALA A 251 -6.38 -5.10 -15.76
C ALA A 251 -6.32 -5.08 -17.28
N GLY A 252 -7.47 -4.84 -17.94
CA GLY A 252 -7.55 -4.70 -19.40
C GLY A 252 -6.73 -3.53 -19.93
N ALA A 253 -6.74 -2.37 -19.23
CA ALA A 253 -5.94 -1.21 -19.61
C ALA A 253 -4.42 -1.51 -19.53
N LEU A 254 -3.98 -2.20 -18.48
CA LEU A 254 -2.57 -2.61 -18.33
C LEU A 254 -2.15 -3.61 -19.42
N GLU A 255 -3.01 -4.57 -19.76
CA GLU A 255 -2.76 -5.53 -20.84
C GLU A 255 -2.70 -4.82 -22.20
N SER A 256 -3.70 -3.98 -22.52
CA SER A 256 -3.74 -3.25 -23.79
C SER A 256 -2.54 -2.33 -23.95
N ALA A 257 -2.21 -1.55 -22.93
CA ALA A 257 -1.08 -0.62 -22.96
C ALA A 257 0.29 -1.34 -23.07
N ALA A 258 0.39 -2.60 -22.61
CA ALA A 258 1.61 -3.40 -22.75
C ALA A 258 1.83 -3.91 -24.19
N PHE A 259 0.76 -4.08 -24.98
CA PHE A 259 0.81 -4.62 -26.34
C PHE A 259 0.66 -3.58 -27.46
N GLU A 260 0.12 -2.39 -27.15
CA GLU A 260 -0.11 -1.35 -28.16
C GLU A 260 1.19 -0.68 -28.60
N GLN A 261 1.50 -0.75 -29.91
CA GLN A 261 2.67 -0.10 -30.52
C GLN A 261 2.52 1.43 -30.68
N HIS A 262 1.34 1.98 -30.47
CA HIS A 262 1.01 3.39 -30.76
C HIS A 262 0.49 4.18 -29.55
N GLY A 263 0.42 3.57 -28.35
CA GLY A 263 0.06 4.22 -27.10
C GLY A 263 1.29 4.68 -26.31
N THR A 264 1.07 5.41 -25.21
CA THR A 264 2.16 5.82 -24.29
C THR A 264 2.71 4.63 -23.51
N GLY A 265 2.00 3.50 -23.47
CA GLY A 265 2.34 2.34 -22.64
C GLY A 265 2.25 2.61 -21.14
N ARG A 266 1.53 3.68 -20.75
CA ARG A 266 1.44 4.13 -19.36
C ARG A 266 -0.01 4.21 -18.91
N VAL A 267 -0.26 3.80 -17.67
CA VAL A 267 -1.58 3.86 -17.04
C VAL A 267 -1.50 4.76 -15.81
N GLY A 268 -2.47 5.67 -15.70
CA GLY A 268 -2.60 6.61 -14.60
C GLY A 268 -3.80 6.32 -13.73
N LEU A 269 -3.67 6.59 -12.43
CA LEU A 269 -4.71 6.39 -11.43
C LEU A 269 -4.73 7.56 -10.45
N CYS A 270 -5.92 8.16 -10.27
CA CYS A 270 -6.22 9.04 -9.15
C CYS A 270 -7.17 8.30 -8.20
N TYR A 271 -6.72 7.98 -7.00
CA TYR A 271 -7.52 7.35 -5.94
C TYR A 271 -7.84 8.38 -4.88
N LEU A 272 -9.11 8.55 -4.56
CA LEU A 272 -9.55 9.64 -3.69
C LEU A 272 -10.56 9.17 -2.63
N ASP A 273 -10.56 9.89 -1.51
CA ASP A 273 -11.44 9.69 -0.37
C ASP A 273 -11.99 11.05 0.07
N LEU A 274 -13.26 11.09 0.43
CA LEU A 274 -13.94 12.32 0.87
C LEU A 274 -13.64 12.60 2.34
N ASP A 275 -12.92 13.69 2.60
CA ASP A 275 -12.56 14.05 3.97
C ASP A 275 -13.78 14.36 4.83
N GLY A 276 -13.95 13.61 5.92
CA GLY A 276 -15.02 13.85 6.88
C GLY A 276 -16.40 13.38 6.47
N PHE A 277 -16.55 12.56 5.44
CA PHE A 277 -17.86 12.03 4.97
C PHE A 277 -18.65 11.32 6.08
N LYS A 278 -17.96 10.60 6.97
CA LYS A 278 -18.62 9.97 8.13
C LYS A 278 -19.34 10.99 9.00
N ALA A 279 -18.75 12.15 9.26
CA ALA A 279 -19.39 13.21 10.06
C ALA A 279 -20.64 13.77 9.37
N VAL A 280 -20.66 13.81 8.02
CA VAL A 280 -21.87 14.20 7.26
C VAL A 280 -22.99 13.18 7.50
N ASN A 281 -22.67 11.87 7.42
CA ASN A 281 -23.64 10.81 7.70
C ASN A 281 -24.16 10.84 9.14
N ASP A 282 -23.26 11.01 10.10
CA ASP A 282 -23.61 11.02 11.53
C ASP A 282 -24.46 12.24 11.91
N THR A 283 -24.25 13.40 11.23
CA THR A 283 -24.95 14.66 11.54
C THR A 283 -26.24 14.83 10.74
N LEU A 284 -26.24 14.49 9.44
CA LEU A 284 -27.34 14.80 8.51
C LEU A 284 -28.09 13.56 8.02
N GLY A 285 -27.61 12.38 8.39
CA GLY A 285 -28.19 11.09 8.04
C GLY A 285 -27.78 10.56 6.67
N HIS A 286 -27.83 9.23 6.50
CA HIS A 286 -27.39 8.51 5.30
C HIS A 286 -28.05 8.97 4.00
N ARG A 287 -29.31 9.44 4.06
CA ARG A 287 -30.01 9.94 2.85
C ARG A 287 -29.39 11.20 2.27
N VAL A 288 -28.80 12.06 3.12
CA VAL A 288 -28.06 13.25 2.67
C VAL A 288 -26.67 12.82 2.16
N GLY A 289 -26.01 11.88 2.85
CA GLY A 289 -24.77 11.29 2.41
C GLY A 289 -24.87 10.65 1.01
N ASP A 290 -25.92 9.86 0.74
CA ASP A 290 -26.16 9.26 -0.58
C ASP A 290 -26.34 10.31 -1.69
N ARG A 291 -27.06 11.40 -1.40
CA ARG A 291 -27.19 12.53 -2.34
C ARG A 291 -25.86 13.23 -2.59
N LEU A 292 -25.04 13.38 -1.55
CA LEU A 292 -23.70 13.93 -1.66
C LEU A 292 -22.83 13.05 -2.56
N LEU A 293 -22.84 11.73 -2.33
CA LEU A 293 -22.11 10.78 -3.16
C LEU A 293 -22.52 10.84 -4.64
N CYS A 294 -23.83 10.95 -4.93
CA CYS A 294 -24.32 11.14 -6.29
C CYS A 294 -23.84 12.45 -6.91
N ALA A 295 -23.84 13.54 -6.15
CA ALA A 295 -23.37 14.84 -6.62
C ALA A 295 -21.86 14.88 -6.86
N VAL A 296 -21.09 14.21 -5.98
CA VAL A 296 -19.64 13.99 -6.15
C VAL A 296 -19.39 13.18 -7.43
N ALA A 297 -20.06 12.04 -7.60
CA ALA A 297 -19.96 11.20 -8.80
C ALA A 297 -20.15 12.00 -10.09
N GLN A 298 -21.17 12.85 -10.15
CA GLN A 298 -21.44 13.72 -11.30
C GLN A 298 -20.32 14.75 -11.55
N ARG A 299 -19.74 15.33 -10.49
CA ARG A 299 -18.61 16.26 -10.66
C ARG A 299 -17.35 15.55 -11.16
N LEU A 300 -17.06 14.37 -10.61
CA LEU A 300 -15.92 13.55 -11.04
C LEU A 300 -16.04 13.14 -12.53
N THR A 301 -17.21 12.69 -12.95
CA THR A 301 -17.48 12.33 -14.35
C THR A 301 -17.23 13.52 -15.28
N ARG A 302 -17.74 14.71 -14.94
CA ARG A 302 -17.49 15.93 -15.73
C ARG A 302 -15.99 16.31 -15.78
N CYS A 303 -15.23 16.10 -14.69
CA CYS A 303 -13.80 16.35 -14.69
C CYS A 303 -13.06 15.38 -15.61
N ALA A 304 -13.49 14.11 -15.69
CA ALA A 304 -12.91 13.11 -16.59
C ALA A 304 -13.26 13.40 -18.07
N GLU A 305 -14.50 13.75 -18.38
CA GLU A 305 -14.95 14.09 -19.76
C GLU A 305 -14.16 15.25 -20.39
N THR A 306 -13.67 16.20 -19.58
CA THR A 306 -12.86 17.32 -20.11
C THR A 306 -11.48 16.91 -20.60
N LEU A 307 -11.02 15.69 -20.28
CA LEU A 307 -9.76 15.13 -20.81
C LEU A 307 -9.95 14.54 -22.21
N ASP A 308 -11.16 14.05 -22.55
CA ASP A 308 -11.46 13.41 -23.82
C ASP A 308 -11.37 14.39 -25.03
N GLY A 309 -11.47 15.70 -24.80
CA GLY A 309 -11.34 16.73 -25.84
C GLY A 309 -9.98 16.76 -26.55
N ARG A 310 -8.95 16.12 -26.03
CA ARG A 310 -7.61 16.01 -26.66
C ARG A 310 -7.33 14.65 -27.32
N GLY A 311 -8.20 13.63 -27.09
CA GLY A 311 -8.00 12.25 -27.56
C GLY A 311 -9.15 11.62 -28.34
N ALA A 312 -10.22 12.34 -28.62
CA ALA A 312 -11.47 11.85 -29.22
C ALA A 312 -11.38 11.26 -30.66
N ALA A 313 -10.19 11.08 -31.22
CA ALA A 313 -9.98 10.45 -32.53
C ALA A 313 -10.01 8.90 -32.48
N ARG A 314 -10.09 8.28 -31.31
CA ARG A 314 -10.12 6.82 -31.13
C ARG A 314 -11.32 6.43 -30.29
N GLY A 315 -12.42 6.15 -30.87
CA GLY A 315 -13.73 5.60 -30.48
C GLY A 315 -13.97 4.92 -29.13
N GLY A 316 -13.30 5.31 -28.04
CA GLY A 316 -13.52 4.85 -26.68
C GLY A 316 -13.11 5.95 -25.69
N SER A 317 -13.90 6.16 -24.64
CA SER A 317 -13.51 7.02 -23.53
C SER A 317 -12.30 6.39 -22.83
N GLY A 318 -11.11 6.99 -22.97
CA GLY A 318 -9.86 6.52 -22.33
C GLY A 318 -9.81 6.74 -20.81
N HIS A 319 -10.97 7.03 -20.17
CA HIS A 319 -11.04 7.36 -18.75
C HIS A 319 -12.25 6.69 -18.09
N LEU A 320 -12.04 6.17 -16.90
CA LEU A 320 -13.09 5.54 -16.11
C LEU A 320 -13.18 6.21 -14.74
N VAL A 321 -14.38 6.60 -14.33
CA VAL A 321 -14.69 7.02 -12.96
C VAL A 321 -15.44 5.89 -12.27
N ALA A 322 -15.00 5.49 -11.09
CA ALA A 322 -15.58 4.41 -10.31
C ALA A 322 -15.76 4.80 -8.84
N ARG A 323 -16.70 4.15 -8.15
CA ARG A 323 -16.81 4.17 -6.69
C ARG A 323 -16.43 2.80 -6.16
N LEU A 324 -15.39 2.73 -5.31
CA LEU A 324 -14.85 1.47 -4.82
C LEU A 324 -15.50 0.99 -3.52
N GLY A 325 -16.14 1.90 -2.79
CA GLY A 325 -16.89 1.63 -1.56
C GLY A 325 -16.93 2.86 -0.66
N GLY A 326 -17.88 2.95 0.25
CA GLY A 326 -17.96 4.05 1.22
C GLY A 326 -17.87 5.44 0.56
N ASP A 327 -16.82 6.17 0.90
CA ASP A 327 -16.44 7.50 0.42
C ASP A 327 -15.26 7.47 -0.57
N GLU A 328 -14.86 6.28 -1.03
CA GLU A 328 -13.73 6.06 -1.92
C GLU A 328 -14.13 6.04 -3.40
N PHE A 329 -13.43 6.83 -4.21
CA PHE A 329 -13.59 6.89 -5.66
C PHE A 329 -12.25 6.70 -6.37
N ALA A 330 -12.29 6.30 -7.63
CA ALA A 330 -11.12 6.14 -8.47
C ALA A 330 -11.36 6.71 -9.87
N LEU A 331 -10.34 7.38 -10.44
CA LEU A 331 -10.31 7.80 -11.81
C LEU A 331 -9.14 7.09 -12.50
N LEU A 332 -9.45 6.25 -13.48
CA LEU A 332 -8.48 5.53 -14.30
C LEU A 332 -8.25 6.31 -15.60
N VAL A 333 -7.00 6.48 -15.97
CA VAL A 333 -6.55 7.04 -17.26
C VAL A 333 -5.80 5.93 -17.98
N GLU A 334 -6.44 5.35 -19.01
CA GLU A 334 -5.99 4.12 -19.67
C GLU A 334 -4.74 4.33 -20.55
N ASP A 335 -4.56 5.51 -21.11
CA ASP A 335 -3.38 5.90 -21.91
C ASP A 335 -2.89 7.27 -21.41
N SER A 336 -2.08 7.27 -20.35
CA SER A 336 -1.61 8.49 -19.69
C SER A 336 -0.51 9.17 -20.49
N ALA A 337 -0.68 10.46 -20.74
CA ALA A 337 0.34 11.29 -21.40
C ALA A 337 1.48 11.71 -20.46
N GLY A 338 1.36 11.46 -19.16
CA GLY A 338 2.38 11.81 -18.17
C GLY A 338 1.80 12.24 -16.82
N THR A 339 2.67 12.36 -15.84
CA THR A 339 2.30 12.76 -14.47
C THR A 339 1.67 14.14 -14.41
N GLU A 340 2.01 15.05 -15.31
CA GLU A 340 1.43 16.40 -15.40
C GLU A 340 -0.06 16.35 -15.72
N GLN A 341 -0.47 15.48 -16.66
CA GLN A 341 -1.89 15.28 -17.00
C GLN A 341 -2.69 14.82 -15.77
N LEU A 342 -2.14 13.91 -15.00
CA LEU A 342 -2.78 13.38 -13.80
C LEU A 342 -2.83 14.42 -12.68
N ALA A 343 -1.78 15.22 -12.53
CA ALA A 343 -1.74 16.33 -11.59
C ALA A 343 -2.78 17.40 -11.90
N GLU A 344 -2.92 17.78 -13.19
CA GLU A 344 -3.98 18.68 -13.67
C GLU A 344 -5.38 18.10 -13.43
N LEU A 345 -5.58 16.81 -13.65
CA LEU A 345 -6.84 16.13 -13.35
C LEU A 345 -7.14 16.16 -11.87
N ALA A 346 -6.18 15.79 -11.02
CA ALA A 346 -6.33 15.80 -9.57
C ALA A 346 -6.65 17.19 -9.02
N GLN A 347 -5.96 18.23 -9.53
CA GLN A 347 -6.24 19.61 -9.14
C GLN A 347 -7.64 20.05 -9.57
N ARG A 348 -8.07 19.74 -10.79
CA ARG A 348 -9.45 20.04 -11.25
C ARG A 348 -10.51 19.33 -10.40
N VAL A 349 -10.23 18.09 -10.00
CA VAL A 349 -11.13 17.34 -9.10
C VAL A 349 -11.23 18.05 -7.75
N LEU A 350 -10.11 18.46 -7.14
CA LEU A 350 -10.12 19.22 -5.89
C LEU A 350 -10.91 20.52 -6.02
N ASP A 351 -10.63 21.32 -7.05
CA ASP A 351 -11.33 22.60 -7.30
C ASP A 351 -12.84 22.39 -7.51
N ALA A 352 -13.21 21.30 -8.17
CA ALA A 352 -14.62 20.96 -8.38
C ALA A 352 -15.31 20.54 -7.07
N LEU A 353 -14.63 19.78 -6.22
CA LEU A 353 -15.18 19.28 -4.96
C LEU A 353 -15.23 20.36 -3.86
N GLN A 354 -14.29 21.30 -3.86
CA GLN A 354 -14.30 22.45 -2.92
C GLN A 354 -15.50 23.38 -3.12
N ARG A 355 -16.12 23.40 -4.31
CA ARG A 355 -17.35 24.18 -4.53
C ARG A 355 -18.48 23.58 -3.69
N PRO A 356 -19.22 24.39 -2.92
CA PRO A 356 -20.31 23.88 -2.09
C PRO A 356 -21.34 23.07 -2.89
N PHE A 357 -21.93 22.10 -2.23
CA PHE A 357 -23.01 21.27 -2.74
C PHE A 357 -24.34 21.78 -2.16
N ASP A 358 -25.31 22.12 -3.03
CA ASP A 358 -26.65 22.50 -2.60
C ASP A 358 -27.54 21.23 -2.56
N LEU A 359 -27.71 20.66 -1.38
CA LEU A 359 -28.45 19.43 -1.17
C LEU A 359 -29.59 19.63 -0.17
N ALA A 360 -30.81 19.39 -0.62
CA ALA A 360 -32.01 19.49 0.22
C ALA A 360 -32.16 20.85 0.94
N GLY A 361 -31.73 21.95 0.30
CA GLY A 361 -31.81 23.31 0.86
C GLY A 361 -30.66 23.66 1.83
N GLN A 362 -29.66 22.79 1.95
CA GLN A 362 -28.46 23.03 2.75
C GLN A 362 -27.21 23.12 1.85
N ARG A 363 -26.30 24.03 2.19
CA ARG A 363 -24.99 24.17 1.56
C ARG A 363 -23.96 23.37 2.34
N LEU A 364 -23.41 22.33 1.69
CA LEU A 364 -22.40 21.45 2.25
C LEU A 364 -21.07 21.68 1.53
N SER A 365 -20.00 21.84 2.30
CA SER A 365 -18.62 21.87 1.79
C SER A 365 -17.91 20.60 2.24
N VAL A 366 -17.34 19.89 1.30
CA VAL A 366 -16.50 18.71 1.54
C VAL A 366 -15.20 18.87 0.76
N SER A 367 -14.13 18.34 1.30
CA SER A 367 -12.86 18.20 0.60
C SER A 367 -12.58 16.75 0.27
N ALA A 368 -11.52 16.51 -0.48
CA ALA A 368 -11.04 15.18 -0.76
C ALA A 368 -9.51 15.14 -0.65
N SER A 369 -9.00 14.00 -0.23
CA SER A 369 -7.59 13.67 -0.34
C SER A 369 -7.40 12.75 -1.53
N ILE A 370 -6.35 12.95 -2.35
CA ILE A 370 -6.16 12.22 -3.61
C ILE A 370 -4.73 11.68 -3.68
N GLY A 371 -4.59 10.36 -3.88
CA GLY A 371 -3.34 9.72 -4.27
C GLY A 371 -3.26 9.58 -5.79
N VAL A 372 -2.19 10.08 -6.38
CA VAL A 372 -1.95 10.07 -7.83
C VAL A 372 -0.78 9.15 -8.14
N VAL A 373 -0.99 8.19 -9.04
CA VAL A 373 0.04 7.23 -9.44
C VAL A 373 0.04 7.09 -10.96
N GLU A 374 1.23 7.05 -11.53
CA GLU A 374 1.44 6.69 -12.94
C GLU A 374 2.50 5.59 -13.02
N ARG A 375 2.25 4.61 -13.86
CA ARG A 375 3.20 3.50 -14.10
C ARG A 375 3.23 3.11 -15.57
N ALA A 376 4.39 2.64 -16.03
CA ALA A 376 4.46 1.86 -17.26
C ALA A 376 3.65 0.57 -17.08
N ALA A 377 2.88 0.18 -18.09
CA ALA A 377 2.06 -1.03 -18.03
C ALA A 377 2.91 -2.29 -17.92
N THR A 378 4.07 -2.29 -18.58
CA THR A 378 5.01 -3.41 -18.54
C THR A 378 5.52 -3.64 -17.10
N GLY A 379 5.28 -4.85 -16.58
CA GLY A 379 5.71 -5.23 -15.23
C GLY A 379 4.84 -4.68 -14.09
N THR A 380 3.75 -3.97 -14.40
CA THR A 380 2.80 -3.45 -13.40
C THR A 380 1.56 -4.33 -13.31
N THR A 381 1.14 -4.65 -12.09
CA THR A 381 -0.12 -5.37 -11.83
C THR A 381 -1.18 -4.42 -11.31
N ALA A 382 -2.46 -4.73 -11.56
CA ALA A 382 -3.59 -3.93 -11.06
C ALA A 382 -3.56 -3.76 -9.53
N THR A 383 -3.24 -4.84 -8.81
CA THR A 383 -3.10 -4.80 -7.35
C THR A 383 -1.93 -3.90 -6.91
N GLY A 384 -0.78 -3.98 -7.59
CA GLY A 384 0.40 -3.16 -7.28
C GLY A 384 0.15 -1.67 -7.54
N LEU A 385 -0.58 -1.32 -8.62
CA LEU A 385 -0.95 0.06 -8.91
C LEU A 385 -1.93 0.61 -7.86
N MET A 386 -2.92 -0.18 -7.45
CA MET A 386 -3.85 0.20 -6.38
C MET A 386 -3.16 0.37 -5.04
N GLN A 387 -2.24 -0.52 -4.65
CA GLN A 387 -1.47 -0.38 -3.41
C GLN A 387 -0.63 0.90 -3.40
N ALA A 388 -0.01 1.25 -4.53
CA ALA A 388 0.72 2.50 -4.65
C ALA A 388 -0.21 3.71 -4.51
N ALA A 389 -1.41 3.67 -5.12
CA ALA A 389 -2.40 4.74 -5.02
C ALA A 389 -2.96 4.91 -3.59
N ASP A 390 -3.26 3.80 -2.91
CA ASP A 390 -3.71 3.80 -1.51
C ASP A 390 -2.64 4.38 -0.57
N THR A 391 -1.40 3.93 -0.73
CA THR A 391 -0.26 4.49 0.02
C THR A 391 -0.11 6.00 -0.21
N THR A 392 -0.31 6.45 -1.45
CA THR A 392 -0.18 7.87 -1.80
C THR A 392 -1.36 8.70 -1.26
N LEU A 393 -2.56 8.14 -1.28
CA LEU A 393 -3.74 8.74 -0.66
C LEU A 393 -3.55 8.92 0.86
N TYR A 394 -2.95 7.92 1.51
CA TYR A 394 -2.59 8.03 2.92
C TYR A 394 -1.61 9.21 3.17
N TRP A 395 -0.61 9.42 2.30
CA TRP A 395 0.29 10.57 2.40
C TRP A 395 -0.46 11.90 2.27
N ALA A 396 -1.39 11.99 1.31
CA ALA A 396 -2.21 13.21 1.17
C ALA A 396 -3.01 13.51 2.45
N LYS A 397 -3.49 12.48 3.15
CA LYS A 397 -4.19 12.62 4.44
C LYS A 397 -3.25 13.04 5.58
N GLU A 398 -2.04 12.46 5.66
CA GLU A 398 -1.01 12.83 6.65
C GLU A 398 -0.49 14.26 6.44
N ASP A 399 -0.26 14.65 5.20
CA ASP A 399 0.27 15.98 4.84
C ASP A 399 -0.75 17.12 5.08
N GLY A 400 -1.94 16.81 5.64
CA GLY A 400 -2.94 17.79 6.09
C GLY A 400 -4.25 17.77 5.31
N LYS A 401 -4.57 16.71 4.57
CA LYS A 401 -5.84 16.50 3.83
C LYS A 401 -6.11 17.58 2.77
N ALA A 402 -7.27 17.50 2.09
CA ALA A 402 -7.73 18.47 1.09
C ALA A 402 -6.69 18.79 -0.01
N ARG A 403 -5.95 17.77 -0.43
CA ARG A 403 -4.86 17.87 -1.41
C ARG A 403 -4.69 16.61 -2.23
N TRP A 404 -3.92 16.72 -3.29
CA TRP A 404 -3.40 15.56 -3.99
C TRP A 404 -1.91 15.39 -3.72
N THR A 405 -1.42 14.17 -3.82
CA THR A 405 0.00 13.81 -3.69
C THR A 405 0.34 12.84 -4.82
N LEU A 406 1.52 13.02 -5.43
CA LEU A 406 2.06 12.10 -6.44
C LEU A 406 2.84 10.98 -5.75
N PHE A 407 2.72 9.76 -6.28
CA PHE A 407 3.51 8.64 -5.78
C PHE A 407 5.00 8.87 -5.99
N ASP A 408 5.74 8.80 -4.89
CA ASP A 408 7.18 8.87 -4.87
C ASP A 408 7.77 7.51 -4.44
N PRO A 409 8.51 6.82 -5.33
CA PRO A 409 9.15 5.55 -5.01
C PRO A 409 10.14 5.64 -3.85
N GLU A 410 10.88 6.76 -3.75
CA GLU A 410 11.87 6.95 -2.68
C GLU A 410 11.17 7.14 -1.33
N ARG A 411 10.15 8.00 -1.27
CA ARG A 411 9.31 8.17 -0.06
C ARG A 411 8.68 6.83 0.36
N ASN A 412 8.21 6.02 -0.59
CA ASN A 412 7.67 4.70 -0.29
C ASN A 412 8.74 3.74 0.26
N ALA A 413 9.91 3.70 -0.34
CA ALA A 413 11.02 2.87 0.12
C ALA A 413 11.48 3.28 1.53
N HIS A 414 11.57 4.58 1.81
CA HIS A 414 11.85 5.10 3.16
C HIS A 414 10.78 4.65 4.18
N ARG A 415 9.50 4.75 3.83
CA ARG A 415 8.41 4.32 4.70
C ARG A 415 8.44 2.82 4.98
N MET A 416 8.63 1.99 3.95
CA MET A 416 8.75 0.54 4.10
C MET A 416 9.93 0.17 5.00
N THR A 417 11.07 0.84 4.82
CA THR A 417 12.24 0.67 5.69
C THR A 417 11.92 1.07 7.13
N ARG A 418 11.28 2.24 7.33
CA ARG A 418 10.88 2.72 8.66
C ARG A 418 9.94 1.74 9.36
N GLN A 419 8.95 1.20 8.66
CA GLN A 419 8.02 0.22 9.20
C GLN A 419 8.71 -1.11 9.56
N ALA A 420 9.61 -1.59 8.68
CA ALA A 420 10.42 -2.78 8.95
C ALA A 420 11.29 -2.59 10.20
N LEU A 421 11.96 -1.45 10.33
CA LEU A 421 12.76 -1.12 11.51
C LEU A 421 11.90 -1.04 12.77
N SER A 422 10.76 -0.36 12.73
CA SER A 422 9.86 -0.21 13.88
C SER A 422 9.37 -1.56 14.42
N SER A 423 9.02 -2.50 13.53
CA SER A 423 8.53 -3.83 13.91
C SER A 423 9.63 -4.74 14.49
N THR A 424 10.88 -4.53 14.09
CA THR A 424 12.03 -5.38 14.50
C THR A 424 12.83 -4.81 15.67
N LEU A 425 12.64 -3.53 16.04
CA LEU A 425 13.47 -2.82 17.00
C LEU A 425 13.41 -3.41 18.41
N ARG A 426 12.20 -3.60 18.96
CA ARG A 426 12.05 -4.13 20.31
C ARG A 426 12.67 -5.53 20.47
N PRO A 427 12.39 -6.51 19.59
CA PRO A 427 13.07 -7.81 19.66
C PRO A 427 14.58 -7.76 19.43
N ALA A 428 15.11 -6.71 18.81
CA ALA A 428 16.54 -6.57 18.53
C ALA A 428 17.38 -6.35 19.79
N VAL A 429 16.81 -5.77 20.86
CA VAL A 429 17.47 -5.63 22.17
C VAL A 429 17.77 -7.02 22.74
N ASP A 430 16.76 -7.89 22.76
CA ASP A 430 16.89 -9.27 23.29
C ASP A 430 17.84 -10.13 22.46
N ARG A 431 17.85 -9.92 21.12
CA ARG A 431 18.73 -10.64 20.19
C ARG A 431 20.18 -10.16 20.21
N GLY A 432 20.50 -9.10 20.96
CA GLY A 432 21.87 -8.57 21.05
C GLY A 432 22.36 -7.92 19.75
N GLU A 433 21.45 -7.34 18.96
CA GLU A 433 21.79 -6.69 17.69
C GLU A 433 22.39 -5.28 17.88
N PHE A 434 22.36 -4.74 19.10
CA PHE A 434 22.94 -3.44 19.41
C PHE A 434 24.39 -3.55 19.86
N THR A 435 25.18 -2.53 19.50
CA THR A 435 26.57 -2.38 19.92
C THR A 435 26.84 -0.93 20.26
N LEU A 436 27.89 -0.67 21.04
CA LEU A 436 28.36 0.68 21.33
C LEU A 436 29.69 0.96 20.62
N GLU A 437 29.78 2.14 20.04
CA GLU A 437 31.01 2.78 19.64
C GLU A 437 31.27 3.96 20.57
N TYR A 438 32.50 4.39 20.68
CA TYR A 438 32.91 5.43 21.61
C TYR A 438 33.70 6.51 20.90
N GLN A 439 33.38 7.77 21.17
CA GLN A 439 34.08 8.93 20.62
C GLN A 439 34.76 9.71 21.76
N PRO A 440 36.05 10.04 21.64
CA PRO A 440 36.76 10.74 22.70
C PRO A 440 36.33 12.19 22.85
N LEU A 441 36.21 12.65 24.12
CA LEU A 441 36.11 14.03 24.54
C LEU A 441 37.50 14.45 25.04
N VAL A 442 38.12 15.44 24.38
CA VAL A 442 39.51 15.84 24.59
C VAL A 442 39.58 17.20 25.25
N GLY A 443 40.35 17.34 26.31
CA GLY A 443 40.63 18.63 26.94
C GLY A 443 41.37 19.57 25.98
N LEU A 444 40.79 20.73 25.69
CA LEU A 444 41.40 21.70 24.76
C LEU A 444 42.67 22.37 25.32
N GLY A 445 42.82 22.37 26.65
CA GLY A 445 44.01 22.93 27.30
C GLY A 445 45.23 22.02 27.30
N ASP A 446 45.03 20.72 27.48
CA ASP A 446 46.09 19.75 27.67
C ASP A 446 46.17 18.65 26.57
N GLY A 447 45.20 18.62 25.65
CA GLY A 447 45.13 17.65 24.57
C GLY A 447 44.87 16.21 25.02
N ARG A 448 44.50 15.98 26.30
CA ARG A 448 44.23 14.65 26.85
C ARG A 448 42.78 14.27 26.74
N ALA A 449 42.49 13.02 26.47
CA ALA A 449 41.14 12.52 26.58
C ALA A 449 40.67 12.54 28.03
N LYS A 450 39.54 13.17 28.29
CA LYS A 450 38.88 13.30 29.61
C LYS A 450 37.76 12.29 29.77
N GLY A 451 37.12 11.92 28.68
CA GLY A 451 36.02 10.98 28.66
C GLY A 451 35.74 10.46 27.26
N VAL A 452 34.69 9.69 27.15
CA VAL A 452 34.18 9.16 25.89
C VAL A 452 32.65 9.26 25.85
N GLU A 453 32.08 9.58 24.71
CA GLU A 453 30.66 9.46 24.46
C GLU A 453 30.33 8.08 23.91
N ALA A 454 29.34 7.40 24.50
CA ALA A 454 28.83 6.10 24.07
C ALA A 454 27.73 6.28 23.02
N LEU A 455 28.02 5.85 21.82
CA LEU A 455 27.14 5.99 20.64
C LEU A 455 26.62 4.63 20.22
N VAL A 456 25.32 4.42 20.36
CA VAL A 456 24.67 3.17 20.01
C VAL A 456 24.66 2.95 18.48
N ARG A 457 24.85 1.68 18.06
CA ARG A 457 24.72 1.22 16.68
C ARG A 457 23.85 -0.01 16.63
N TRP A 458 22.95 -0.08 15.66
CA TRP A 458 22.12 -1.25 15.43
C TRP A 458 22.66 -2.07 14.28
N ARG A 459 23.15 -3.28 14.54
CA ARG A 459 23.60 -4.24 13.53
C ARG A 459 22.41 -5.02 12.99
N HIS A 460 21.65 -4.37 12.11
CA HIS A 460 20.43 -4.98 11.56
C HIS A 460 20.78 -6.05 10.51
N PRO A 461 20.14 -7.26 10.54
CA PRO A 461 20.46 -8.36 9.63
C PRO A 461 20.33 -8.03 8.14
N GLN A 462 19.34 -7.18 7.78
CA GLN A 462 19.05 -6.81 6.38
C GLN A 462 19.65 -5.46 5.96
N PHE A 463 19.73 -4.50 6.89
CA PHE A 463 20.13 -3.12 6.57
C PHE A 463 21.56 -2.78 7.00
N GLY A 464 22.32 -3.76 7.52
CA GLY A 464 23.67 -3.53 8.01
C GLY A 464 23.70 -2.68 9.28
N THR A 465 24.81 -1.96 9.51
CA THR A 465 24.96 -1.12 10.71
C THR A 465 24.25 0.22 10.52
N LEU A 466 23.25 0.47 11.36
CA LEU A 466 22.44 1.67 11.37
C LEU A 466 22.92 2.65 12.44
N SER A 467 22.98 3.94 12.07
CA SER A 467 23.25 5.05 12.98
C SER A 467 21.99 5.42 13.81
N PRO A 468 22.14 6.08 14.96
CA PRO A 468 21.04 6.47 15.85
C PRO A 468 19.90 7.21 15.15
N ASN A 469 20.21 8.11 14.24
CA ASN A 469 19.21 8.93 13.50
C ASN A 469 18.19 8.11 12.70
N ARG A 470 18.51 6.83 12.42
CA ARG A 470 17.63 5.94 11.65
C ARG A 470 16.59 5.22 12.52
N PHE A 471 16.81 5.11 13.84
CA PHE A 471 15.96 4.27 14.69
C PHE A 471 15.60 4.87 16.07
N ILE A 472 16.32 5.88 16.58
CA ILE A 472 16.00 6.47 17.90
C ILE A 472 14.61 7.07 17.91
N GLY A 473 14.24 7.87 16.89
CA GLY A 473 12.88 8.40 16.79
C GLY A 473 11.79 7.31 16.76
N LEU A 474 12.07 6.17 16.10
CA LEU A 474 11.16 5.02 16.10
C LEU A 474 11.05 4.35 17.49
N ALA A 475 12.19 4.27 18.20
CA ALA A 475 12.23 3.75 19.55
C ALA A 475 11.43 4.63 20.53
N GLU A 476 11.49 5.94 20.34
CA GLU A 476 10.69 6.90 21.11
C GLU A 476 9.19 6.76 20.79
N GLU A 477 8.81 6.72 19.49
CA GLU A 477 7.42 6.57 19.07
C GLU A 477 6.75 5.32 19.64
N ASN A 478 7.43 4.18 19.60
CA ASN A 478 6.89 2.89 20.05
C ASN A 478 7.18 2.55 21.52
N GLY A 479 7.92 3.42 22.25
CA GLY A 479 8.24 3.27 23.66
C GLY A 479 9.42 2.33 23.98
N SER A 480 10.02 1.66 22.98
CA SER A 480 11.17 0.76 23.20
C SER A 480 12.47 1.49 23.58
N ILE A 481 12.47 2.83 23.50
CA ILE A 481 13.61 3.66 23.91
C ILE A 481 13.97 3.47 25.39
N VAL A 482 13.00 3.18 26.26
CA VAL A 482 13.23 2.96 27.69
C VAL A 482 14.10 1.71 27.90
N GLU A 483 13.74 0.62 27.26
CA GLU A 483 14.45 -0.67 27.34
C GLU A 483 15.84 -0.59 26.67
N LEU A 484 15.91 0.00 25.48
CA LEU A 484 17.15 0.26 24.76
C LEU A 484 18.09 1.17 25.58
N GLY A 485 17.58 2.27 26.13
CA GLY A 485 18.37 3.22 26.91
C GLY A 485 18.95 2.60 28.18
N ARG A 486 18.17 1.76 28.88
CA ARG A 486 18.67 0.98 30.02
C ARG A 486 19.80 0.05 29.61
N TRP A 487 19.66 -0.65 28.48
CA TRP A 487 20.71 -1.51 27.94
C TRP A 487 21.98 -0.71 27.60
N VAL A 488 21.84 0.45 26.96
CA VAL A 488 22.95 1.36 26.62
C VAL A 488 23.69 1.82 27.88
N LEU A 489 22.96 2.29 28.90
CA LEU A 489 23.51 2.73 30.19
C LEU A 489 24.31 1.60 30.84
N ALA A 490 23.71 0.42 31.00
CA ALA A 490 24.38 -0.71 31.61
C ALA A 490 25.65 -1.09 30.85
N ARG A 491 25.59 -1.17 29.52
CA ARG A 491 26.73 -1.55 28.69
C ARG A 491 27.85 -0.52 28.72
N ALA A 492 27.50 0.78 28.69
CA ALA A 492 28.48 1.88 28.78
C ALA A 492 29.18 1.90 30.15
N CYS A 493 28.44 1.75 31.25
CA CYS A 493 29.00 1.72 32.60
C CYS A 493 29.93 0.49 32.81
N HIS A 494 29.51 -0.69 32.34
CA HIS A 494 30.38 -1.88 32.37
C HIS A 494 31.69 -1.67 31.62
N GLN A 495 31.63 -1.07 30.44
CA GLN A 495 32.79 -0.82 29.62
C GLN A 495 33.72 0.23 30.24
N ALA A 496 33.17 1.32 30.78
CA ALA A 496 33.95 2.35 31.48
C ALA A 496 34.69 1.76 32.72
N ARG A 497 33.99 0.91 33.48
CA ARG A 497 34.60 0.20 34.61
C ARG A 497 35.72 -0.75 34.17
N ALA A 498 35.54 -1.46 33.07
CA ALA A 498 36.56 -2.34 32.50
C ALA A 498 37.84 -1.57 32.12
N TRP A 499 37.72 -0.40 31.50
CA TRP A 499 38.88 0.46 31.19
C TRP A 499 39.57 0.96 32.45
N GLN A 500 38.81 1.38 33.48
CA GLN A 500 39.36 1.83 34.74
C GLN A 500 40.17 0.73 35.44
N LEU A 501 39.68 -0.51 35.41
CA LEU A 501 40.36 -1.65 36.01
C LEU A 501 41.60 -2.10 35.23
N ALA A 502 41.57 -1.95 33.91
CA ALA A 502 42.70 -2.29 33.05
C ALA A 502 43.85 -1.29 33.16
N ARG A 503 43.61 -0.06 33.68
CA ARG A 503 44.61 1.01 33.78
C ARG A 503 44.64 1.64 35.18
N PRO A 504 45.03 0.88 36.16
CA PRO A 504 45.07 1.39 37.56
C PRO A 504 46.27 2.38 37.70
N GLY A 505 46.01 3.66 37.67
CA GLY A 505 47.04 4.71 37.78
C GLY A 505 46.94 5.79 36.73
N ASP A 506 46.17 5.56 35.68
CA ASP A 506 45.80 6.62 34.73
C ASP A 506 44.61 7.42 35.29
N GLU A 507 44.47 8.68 34.87
CA GLU A 507 43.28 9.49 35.13
C GLU A 507 42.04 8.76 34.55
N PRO A 508 41.01 8.42 35.38
CA PRO A 508 39.89 7.64 34.91
C PRO A 508 39.03 8.46 33.91
N LEU A 509 38.65 7.83 32.80
CA LEU A 509 37.74 8.42 31.85
C LEU A 509 36.32 8.40 32.35
N PHE A 510 35.59 9.50 32.18
CA PHE A 510 34.14 9.45 32.31
C PHE A 510 33.51 8.91 31.02
N VAL A 511 32.34 8.30 31.14
CA VAL A 511 31.52 7.87 30.01
C VAL A 511 30.28 8.75 29.95
N SER A 512 30.01 9.33 28.78
CA SER A 512 28.82 10.11 28.51
C SER A 512 27.80 9.27 27.74
N VAL A 513 26.53 9.34 28.15
CA VAL A 513 25.44 8.54 27.60
C VAL A 513 24.23 9.44 27.32
N ASN A 514 23.74 9.38 26.11
CA ASN A 514 22.52 10.07 25.68
C ASN A 514 21.28 9.47 26.35
N VAL A 515 20.40 10.31 26.88
CA VAL A 515 19.16 9.94 27.55
C VAL A 515 17.98 10.60 26.83
N ALA A 516 17.04 9.79 26.34
CA ALA A 516 15.84 10.28 25.68
C ALA A 516 14.84 10.88 26.70
N VAL A 517 14.06 11.85 26.23
CA VAL A 517 13.01 12.50 27.04
C VAL A 517 12.08 11.48 27.71
N ARG A 518 11.65 10.46 26.96
CA ARG A 518 10.75 9.41 27.47
C ARG A 518 11.35 8.57 28.60
N GLN A 519 12.66 8.39 28.65
CA GLN A 519 13.30 7.69 29.77
C GLN A 519 13.14 8.45 31.08
N VAL A 520 13.18 9.78 31.04
CA VAL A 520 12.99 10.63 32.22
C VAL A 520 11.53 10.67 32.68
N TRP A 521 10.57 10.59 31.72
CA TRP A 521 9.14 10.70 31.99
C TRP A 521 8.46 9.36 32.27
N ASP A 522 8.79 8.33 31.50
CA ASP A 522 8.05 7.07 31.42
C ASP A 522 8.69 5.94 32.24
N SER A 523 9.92 6.14 32.80
CA SER A 523 10.61 5.14 33.62
C SER A 523 11.04 5.67 34.98
N ASP A 524 11.60 4.78 35.81
CA ASP A 524 12.32 5.16 37.02
C ASP A 524 13.83 5.22 36.76
N LEU A 525 14.23 6.24 36.00
CA LEU A 525 15.62 6.45 35.59
C LEU A 525 16.59 6.47 36.79
N VAL A 526 16.15 7.03 37.92
CA VAL A 526 16.97 7.11 39.14
C VAL A 526 17.29 5.72 39.69
N ALA A 527 16.28 4.86 39.80
CA ALA A 527 16.47 3.50 40.25
C ALA A 527 17.30 2.68 39.24
N ASP A 528 17.07 2.85 37.93
CA ASP A 528 17.84 2.19 36.88
C ASP A 528 19.33 2.55 36.96
N VAL A 529 19.65 3.85 37.04
CA VAL A 529 21.05 4.32 37.18
C VAL A 529 21.69 3.85 38.48
N ALA A 530 20.99 3.99 39.61
CA ALA A 530 21.49 3.51 40.90
C ALA A 530 21.81 2.01 40.88
N GLY A 531 20.91 1.19 40.31
CA GLY A 531 21.12 -0.25 40.17
C GLY A 531 22.32 -0.59 39.29
N ILE A 532 22.46 0.08 38.12
CA ILE A 532 23.57 -0.11 37.18
C ILE A 532 24.92 0.29 37.83
N LEU A 533 24.97 1.42 38.53
CA LEU A 533 26.19 1.86 39.21
C LEU A 533 26.59 0.90 40.35
N ALA A 534 25.61 0.39 41.11
CA ALA A 534 25.85 -0.61 42.14
C ALA A 534 26.37 -1.94 41.57
N GLU A 535 25.79 -2.40 40.45
CA GLU A 535 26.19 -3.64 39.77
C GLU A 535 27.61 -3.53 39.17
N THR A 536 27.88 -2.44 38.46
CA THR A 536 29.17 -2.25 37.78
C THR A 536 30.31 -1.82 38.67
N GLY A 537 30.00 -1.18 39.80
CA GLY A 537 30.96 -0.54 40.69
C GLY A 537 31.65 0.67 40.06
N LEU A 538 31.03 1.28 39.03
CA LEU A 538 31.53 2.54 38.43
C LEU A 538 31.23 3.70 39.40
N PRO A 539 32.22 4.54 39.75
CA PRO A 539 31.97 5.75 40.53
C PRO A 539 30.96 6.68 39.81
N PRO A 540 29.92 7.19 40.52
CA PRO A 540 28.91 8.06 39.88
C PRO A 540 29.49 9.25 39.14
N ALA A 541 30.56 9.85 39.64
CA ALA A 541 31.25 11.00 39.01
C ALA A 541 31.87 10.69 37.63
N LEU A 542 31.99 9.39 37.29
CA LEU A 542 32.48 8.96 35.95
C LEU A 542 31.35 8.62 35.00
N LEU A 543 30.08 8.78 35.39
CA LEU A 543 28.92 8.74 34.50
C LEU A 543 28.42 10.16 34.22
N GLN A 544 28.28 10.48 32.96
CA GLN A 544 27.64 11.71 32.47
C GLN A 544 26.39 11.31 31.68
N LEU A 545 25.27 11.97 31.96
CA LEU A 545 24.01 11.80 31.20
C LEU A 545 23.79 13.03 30.34
N GLU A 546 23.57 12.83 29.06
CA GLU A 546 23.32 13.89 28.09
C GLU A 546 21.84 13.96 27.77
N LEU A 547 21.24 15.13 27.91
CA LEU A 547 19.83 15.41 27.60
C LEU A 547 19.75 16.61 26.68
N THR A 548 18.93 16.54 25.65
CA THR A 548 18.70 17.69 24.76
C THR A 548 18.10 18.87 25.50
N GLU A 549 18.38 20.08 25.03
CA GLU A 549 17.84 21.33 25.61
C GLU A 549 16.31 21.23 25.83
N SER A 550 15.57 20.72 24.82
CA SER A 550 14.11 20.59 24.88
C SER A 550 13.64 19.61 25.97
N ALA A 551 14.42 18.55 26.23
CA ALA A 551 14.12 17.56 27.27
C ALA A 551 14.19 18.18 28.67
N VAL A 552 15.16 19.05 28.88
CA VAL A 552 15.42 19.67 30.18
C VAL A 552 14.54 20.89 30.42
N MET A 553 14.32 21.74 29.39
CA MET A 553 13.52 22.97 29.49
C MET A 553 12.02 22.71 29.74
N GLY A 554 11.49 21.54 29.32
CA GLY A 554 10.12 21.11 29.63
C GLY A 554 9.96 20.45 31.00
N SER A 555 11.06 20.25 31.74
CA SER A 555 11.09 19.47 32.98
C SER A 555 10.58 20.28 34.16
N ALA A 556 9.28 20.17 34.48
CA ALA A 556 8.71 20.62 35.74
C ALA A 556 8.20 19.40 36.53
N GLY A 557 8.26 19.46 37.83
CA GLY A 557 7.76 18.37 38.69
C GLY A 557 8.69 17.14 38.73
N ARG A 558 8.16 15.95 38.45
CA ARG A 558 8.87 14.66 38.57
C ARG A 558 10.18 14.57 37.79
N PRO A 559 10.28 15.04 36.51
CA PRO A 559 11.55 14.99 35.79
C PRO A 559 12.66 15.82 36.42
N LEU A 560 12.37 17.03 36.88
CA LEU A 560 13.34 17.87 37.56
C LEU A 560 13.84 17.21 38.86
N GLN A 561 12.93 16.57 39.62
CA GLN A 561 13.30 15.84 40.83
C GLN A 561 14.21 14.65 40.52
N ALA A 562 13.96 13.91 39.42
CA ALA A 562 14.81 12.83 38.95
C ALA A 562 16.23 13.32 38.61
N LEU A 563 16.35 14.44 37.90
CA LEU A 563 17.66 15.04 37.59
C LEU A 563 18.38 15.53 38.86
N GLN A 564 17.65 16.10 39.81
CA GLN A 564 18.22 16.49 41.11
C GLN A 564 18.75 15.29 41.89
N ALA A 565 17.99 14.20 41.98
CA ALA A 565 18.41 12.97 42.67
C ALA A 565 19.66 12.35 42.00
N LEU A 566 19.73 12.33 40.68
CA LEU A 566 20.90 11.86 39.93
C LEU A 566 22.13 12.74 40.18
N SER A 567 21.98 14.06 40.21
CA SER A 567 23.06 14.99 40.55
C SER A 567 23.52 14.86 42.00
N GLU A 568 22.60 14.68 42.96
CA GLU A 568 22.90 14.42 44.36
C GLU A 568 23.64 13.07 44.55
N MET A 569 23.37 12.08 43.70
CA MET A 569 24.12 10.82 43.65
C MET A 569 25.56 11.01 43.15
N GLY A 570 25.87 12.16 42.55
CA GLY A 570 27.18 12.48 42.00
C GLY A 570 27.31 12.20 40.49
N VAL A 571 26.21 11.88 39.79
CA VAL A 571 26.19 11.72 38.34
C VAL A 571 26.25 13.08 37.66
N ARG A 572 27.06 13.22 36.63
CA ARG A 572 27.17 14.44 35.86
C ARG A 572 26.00 14.55 34.88
N ILE A 573 25.43 15.74 34.75
CA ILE A 573 24.35 16.01 33.80
C ILE A 573 24.82 17.05 32.80
N ALA A 574 24.72 16.73 31.51
CA ALA A 574 25.04 17.61 30.40
C ALA A 574 23.78 18.00 29.62
N ILE A 575 23.70 19.26 29.22
CA ILE A 575 22.72 19.73 28.23
C ILE A 575 23.36 19.60 26.87
N ASP A 576 22.68 18.87 25.99
CA ASP A 576 23.10 18.62 24.62
C ASP A 576 22.36 19.53 23.62
N ASP A 577 22.96 19.76 22.42
CA ASP A 577 22.44 20.60 21.34
C ASP A 577 22.09 22.03 21.79
N PHE A 578 22.81 22.60 22.76
CA PHE A 578 22.48 23.91 23.31
C PHE A 578 22.61 25.04 22.28
N GLY A 579 21.54 25.85 22.17
CA GLY A 579 21.47 27.02 21.31
C GLY A 579 20.71 26.78 19.98
N THR A 580 20.22 25.57 19.74
CA THR A 580 19.35 25.28 18.58
C THR A 580 17.87 25.59 18.85
N GLY A 581 17.50 25.79 20.13
CA GLY A 581 16.14 26.03 20.60
C GLY A 581 15.90 27.44 21.15
N TYR A 582 14.74 27.67 21.71
CA TYR A 582 14.38 28.88 22.44
C TYR A 582 14.92 28.81 23.88
N SER A 583 16.19 29.10 24.06
CA SER A 583 16.84 29.00 25.37
C SER A 583 16.31 30.04 26.38
N ASN A 584 15.67 29.55 27.43
CA ASN A 584 15.36 30.38 28.59
C ASN A 584 16.54 30.35 29.57
N LEU A 585 17.52 31.21 29.39
CA LEU A 585 18.73 31.29 30.20
C LEU A 585 18.46 31.42 31.72
N ALA A 586 17.32 31.99 32.12
CA ALA A 586 16.92 32.07 33.52
C ALA A 586 16.57 30.70 34.12
N TYR A 587 16.19 29.74 33.27
CA TYR A 587 15.89 28.39 33.73
C TYR A 587 17.17 27.56 33.90
N LEU A 588 18.19 27.80 33.09
CA LEU A 588 19.48 27.09 33.15
C LEU A 588 20.10 27.17 34.56
N SER A 589 20.01 28.31 35.23
CA SER A 589 20.56 28.53 36.59
C SER A 589 19.86 27.70 37.70
N ARG A 590 18.73 27.08 37.41
CA ARG A 590 17.95 26.25 38.36
C ARG A 590 18.10 24.76 38.14
N LEU A 591 18.72 24.38 37.02
CA LEU A 591 18.90 22.98 36.67
C LEU A 591 20.14 22.40 37.36
N PRO A 592 20.11 21.14 37.78
CA PRO A 592 21.24 20.46 38.41
C PRO A 592 22.24 19.96 37.34
N VAL A 593 22.65 20.85 36.43
CA VAL A 593 23.55 20.51 35.32
C VAL A 593 24.98 20.90 35.63
N SER A 594 25.94 20.21 35.06
CA SER A 594 27.37 20.40 35.24
C SER A 594 28.12 20.72 33.93
N VAL A 595 27.53 20.38 32.79
CA VAL A 595 28.15 20.51 31.48
C VAL A 595 27.19 21.12 30.47
N LEU A 596 27.73 21.98 29.61
CA LEU A 596 27.02 22.53 28.46
C LEU A 596 27.74 22.06 27.18
N LYS A 597 27.02 21.36 26.28
CA LYS A 597 27.54 20.96 24.98
C LYS A 597 27.05 21.94 23.92
N LEU A 598 27.95 22.54 23.19
CA LEU A 598 27.66 23.47 22.11
C LEU A 598 27.48 22.71 20.80
N ASP A 599 26.31 22.89 20.18
CA ASP A 599 25.99 22.23 18.89
C ASP A 599 27.01 22.62 17.79
N GLY A 600 27.27 21.66 16.93
CA GLY A 600 28.20 21.83 15.82
C GLY A 600 27.89 22.96 14.84
N SER A 601 26.66 23.52 14.83
CA SER A 601 26.32 24.68 13.98
C SER A 601 27.13 25.92 14.33
N PHE A 602 27.40 26.13 15.62
CA PHE A 602 28.26 27.23 16.08
C PHE A 602 29.74 27.05 15.69
N VAL A 603 30.21 25.81 15.71
CA VAL A 603 31.62 25.47 15.40
C VAL A 603 31.88 25.47 13.90
N ARG A 604 30.88 25.07 13.09
CA ARG A 604 31.00 25.09 11.62
C ARG A 604 31.20 26.50 11.05
N GLY A 605 30.66 27.55 11.69
CA GLY A 605 30.87 28.95 11.32
C GLY A 605 32.34 29.37 11.35
N PHE A 606 33.21 28.67 12.09
CA PHE A 606 34.64 28.94 12.15
C PHE A 606 35.45 28.45 10.95
N ARG A 607 34.83 27.68 10.02
CA ARG A 607 35.50 27.11 8.84
C ARG A 607 35.79 28.12 7.73
N SER A 608 35.05 29.20 7.63
CA SER A 608 35.17 30.14 6.52
C SER A 608 36.32 31.11 6.75
N GLN A 609 37.47 30.84 6.12
CA GLN A 609 38.57 31.83 6.06
C GLN A 609 38.20 33.00 5.16
N GLU A 610 37.32 32.84 4.20
CA GLU A 610 36.92 33.91 3.25
C GLU A 610 35.84 34.82 3.80
N HIS A 611 34.95 34.33 4.66
CA HIS A 611 33.90 35.14 5.31
C HIS A 611 33.60 34.56 6.70
N PRO A 612 34.47 34.74 7.71
CA PRO A 612 34.12 34.36 9.07
C PRO A 612 32.93 35.24 9.49
N ASN A 613 31.84 34.60 9.98
CA ASN A 613 30.79 35.38 10.63
C ASN A 613 31.28 35.76 12.03
N PRO A 614 31.70 37.03 12.29
CA PRO A 614 32.21 37.42 13.61
C PRO A 614 31.16 37.26 14.72
N ALA A 615 29.88 37.17 14.32
CA ALA A 615 28.78 37.00 15.27
C ALA A 615 28.84 35.59 15.92
N ASP A 616 29.22 34.55 15.19
CA ASP A 616 29.26 33.18 15.71
C ASP A 616 30.34 33.07 16.82
N GLU A 617 31.54 33.63 16.61
CA GLU A 617 32.61 33.61 17.61
C GLU A 617 32.21 34.41 18.86
N THR A 618 31.61 35.58 18.67
CA THR A 618 31.12 36.41 19.79
C THR A 618 29.99 35.72 20.59
N ILE A 619 29.10 35.01 19.91
CA ILE A 619 28.03 34.22 20.56
C ILE A 619 28.65 33.08 21.39
N VAL A 620 29.56 32.31 20.82
CA VAL A 620 30.24 31.22 21.54
C VAL A 620 31.02 31.74 22.73
N GLU A 621 31.77 32.86 22.60
CA GLU A 621 32.47 33.52 23.71
C GLU A 621 31.53 33.92 24.84
N ALA A 622 30.39 34.52 24.49
CA ALA A 622 29.38 34.90 25.46
C ALA A 622 28.77 33.71 26.17
N LEU A 623 28.48 32.63 25.44
CA LEU A 623 27.94 31.36 25.99
C LEU A 623 28.95 30.68 26.93
N VAL A 624 30.23 30.58 26.54
CA VAL A 624 31.28 30.01 27.38
C VAL A 624 31.45 30.83 28.65
N SER A 625 31.52 32.15 28.55
CA SER A 625 31.62 33.03 29.72
C SER A 625 30.41 32.88 30.67
N LEU A 626 29.22 32.78 30.13
CA LEU A 626 27.99 32.56 30.91
C LEU A 626 28.03 31.21 31.62
N ALA A 627 28.36 30.13 30.90
CA ALA A 627 28.44 28.78 31.45
C ALA A 627 29.44 28.73 32.62
N HIS A 628 30.63 29.28 32.46
CA HIS A 628 31.64 29.32 33.53
C HIS A 628 31.17 30.13 34.76
N ARG A 629 30.45 31.23 34.56
CA ARG A 629 29.87 32.01 35.68
C ARG A 629 28.78 31.23 36.43
N LEU A 630 28.13 30.27 35.76
CA LEU A 630 27.17 29.38 36.36
C LEU A 630 27.84 28.10 36.96
N GLY A 631 29.17 28.00 36.87
CA GLY A 631 29.92 26.84 37.37
C GLY A 631 29.87 25.62 36.47
N LEU A 632 29.48 25.79 35.19
CA LEU A 632 29.40 24.71 34.19
C LEU A 632 30.68 24.63 33.37
N THR A 633 31.08 23.42 32.96
CA THR A 633 32.10 23.20 31.91
C THR A 633 31.46 23.18 30.53
N VAL A 634 32.25 23.56 29.52
CA VAL A 634 31.74 23.66 28.13
C VAL A 634 32.45 22.65 27.22
N THR A 635 31.68 21.87 26.50
CA THR A 635 32.14 20.96 25.47
C THR A 635 31.73 21.49 24.10
N ALA A 636 32.66 21.64 23.18
CA ALA A 636 32.37 22.01 21.78
C ALA A 636 32.31 20.75 20.91
N GLU A 637 31.24 20.62 20.14
CA GLU A 637 31.03 19.50 19.22
C GLU A 637 31.47 19.79 17.79
N CYS A 638 31.58 18.75 16.97
CA CYS A 638 31.93 18.83 15.55
C CYS A 638 33.25 19.57 15.27
N VAL A 639 34.24 19.41 16.14
CA VAL A 639 35.59 19.95 15.93
C VAL A 639 36.29 19.09 14.88
N GLU A 640 36.57 19.66 13.70
CA GLU A 640 37.10 18.95 12.55
C GLU A 640 38.48 19.44 12.11
N SER A 641 38.93 20.59 12.60
CA SER A 641 40.23 21.14 12.27
C SER A 641 41.01 21.65 13.49
N ALA A 642 42.31 21.66 13.41
CA ALA A 642 43.18 22.21 14.47
C ALA A 642 42.94 23.71 14.68
N GLU A 643 42.57 24.46 13.64
CA GLU A 643 42.24 25.85 13.75
C GLU A 643 40.96 26.11 14.60
N GLN A 644 39.94 25.25 14.39
CA GLN A 644 38.74 25.30 15.22
C GLN A 644 39.09 25.02 16.69
N ALA A 645 39.85 23.97 16.94
CA ALA A 645 40.27 23.60 18.30
C ALA A 645 41.04 24.74 18.98
N GLU A 646 41.97 25.40 18.28
CA GLU A 646 42.75 26.51 18.83
C GLU A 646 41.89 27.76 19.09
N ARG A 647 40.90 28.06 18.24
CA ARG A 647 39.94 29.13 18.48
C ARG A 647 39.08 28.86 19.71
N LEU A 648 38.51 27.65 19.82
CA LEU A 648 37.72 27.22 20.97
C LEU A 648 38.53 27.23 22.26
N ARG A 649 39.81 26.84 22.20
CA ARG A 649 40.73 26.91 23.32
C ARG A 649 40.94 28.36 23.78
N ARG A 650 41.13 29.31 22.84
CA ARG A 650 41.29 30.77 23.16
C ARG A 650 40.03 31.38 23.74
N ILE A 651 38.85 30.95 23.29
CA ILE A 651 37.56 31.38 23.83
C ILE A 651 37.37 30.81 25.25
N GLY A 652 38.06 29.74 25.61
CA GLY A 652 38.01 29.11 26.93
C GLY A 652 37.10 27.91 27.02
N CYS A 653 36.72 27.26 25.90
CA CYS A 653 36.05 25.97 25.98
C CYS A 653 36.96 24.96 26.67
N ASP A 654 36.34 24.09 27.51
CA ASP A 654 37.07 23.14 28.33
C ASP A 654 37.43 21.87 27.54
N THR A 655 36.48 21.32 26.80
CA THR A 655 36.63 20.08 26.03
C THR A 655 36.13 20.24 24.60
N GLY A 656 36.69 19.45 23.69
CA GLY A 656 36.27 19.35 22.31
C GLY A 656 36.02 17.91 21.88
N GLN A 657 35.04 17.72 21.03
CA GLN A 657 34.68 16.44 20.42
C GLN A 657 34.52 16.62 18.92
N GLY A 658 35.04 15.69 18.13
CA GLY A 658 34.89 15.76 16.68
C GLY A 658 35.88 14.90 15.92
N TRP A 659 35.79 14.94 14.60
CA TRP A 659 36.63 14.13 13.72
C TRP A 659 38.11 14.54 13.68
N LEU A 660 38.43 15.68 14.21
CA LEU A 660 39.84 16.07 14.43
C LEU A 660 40.53 15.07 15.33
N TYR A 661 39.86 14.59 16.39
CA TYR A 661 40.43 13.70 17.38
C TYR A 661 40.21 12.23 17.01
N SER A 662 39.01 11.85 16.71
CA SER A 662 38.65 10.51 16.21
C SER A 662 37.21 10.45 15.71
N ARG A 663 36.93 9.56 14.80
CA ARG A 663 35.56 9.07 14.60
C ARG A 663 35.17 8.13 15.73
N PRO A 664 33.85 7.85 15.95
CA PRO A 664 33.44 6.79 16.88
C PRO A 664 34.13 5.47 16.56
N VAL A 665 34.67 4.81 17.58
CA VAL A 665 35.42 3.55 17.44
C VAL A 665 34.88 2.47 18.38
N PRO A 666 35.09 1.18 18.08
CA PRO A 666 34.80 0.08 18.99
C PRO A 666 35.58 0.19 20.31
N PRO A 667 35.09 -0.44 21.40
CA PRO A 667 35.68 -0.30 22.74
C PRO A 667 37.14 -0.73 22.86
N ASP A 668 37.58 -1.70 22.08
CA ASP A 668 38.96 -2.20 22.02
C ASP A 668 39.93 -1.18 21.43
N ARG A 669 39.48 -0.31 20.53
CA ARG A 669 40.29 0.73 19.90
C ARG A 669 40.44 2.01 20.73
N VAL A 670 39.59 2.18 21.77
CA VAL A 670 39.68 3.37 22.64
C VAL A 670 41.03 3.42 23.36
N CYS A 671 41.55 2.29 23.81
CA CYS A 671 42.83 2.21 24.48
C CYS A 671 43.99 2.65 23.59
N ASP A 672 43.99 2.28 22.31
CA ASP A 672 45.01 2.69 21.32
C ASP A 672 44.98 4.23 21.11
N LEU A 673 43.79 4.83 21.06
CA LEU A 673 43.61 6.28 20.92
C LEU A 673 44.16 7.05 22.15
N LEU A 674 43.98 6.50 23.34
CA LEU A 674 44.48 7.11 24.58
C LEU A 674 46.01 7.06 24.67
N GLU A 675 46.62 6.07 24.10
CA GLU A 675 48.11 5.94 24.04
C GLU A 675 48.70 6.90 23.00
N ALA A 676 48.05 7.01 21.84
CA ALA A 676 48.50 7.94 20.79
C ALA A 676 48.37 9.43 21.17
N ALA A 677 47.41 9.77 22.09
CA ALA A 677 47.21 11.14 22.57
C ALA A 677 48.16 11.55 23.72
N ARG A 678 49.09 10.71 24.12
CA ARG A 678 50.09 11.10 25.13
C ARG A 678 51.15 12.01 24.50
N PRO A 679 51.36 13.24 25.03
CA PRO A 679 52.43 14.09 24.52
C PRO A 679 53.79 13.43 24.79
N GLY A 680 54.43 12.95 23.75
CA GLY A 680 55.78 12.33 23.80
C GLY A 680 55.86 10.88 23.43
N ALA A 681 54.81 10.28 22.79
CA ALA A 681 54.92 8.95 22.15
C ALA A 681 55.30 9.05 20.68
#